data_a857bd8fc7062adecdf5116bfd3d397d
#
_entry.id   a857bd8fc7062adecdf5116bfd3d397d
#
_cell.length_a   1.000
_cell.length_b   1.000
_cell.length_c   1.000
_cell.angle_alpha   90.00
_cell.angle_beta   90.00
_cell.angle_gamma   90.00
#
_symmetry.space_group_name_H-M   'P 1'
#
loop_
_entity.id
_entity.type
_entity.pdbx_description
1 polymer ?
#
loop_
_entity_poly.entity_id
_entity_poly.type
_entity_poly.pdbx_seq_one_letter_code
_entity_poly.pdbx_strand_id
1 'polypeptide(L)'
;MVRKTTTLMLVFLAFFYLGRARNLEDRIHEYENFVEKQMKVDRVPGLSVAFMKGDYLWAKGFGYSDLENRVLASEVSSYRLASITKTMTAVAILQLMEKGKLKLDDEARKYVPYFPEKKWPVTIRDLLGHLAGISHYRSYPELHIKTHKDTREAIAIFSEFNLVAKPGTEFHYSSYGYNLLGAVVEGASKMPYGKYMKENIWEPLGMKNTCMDSPDEVIPHRVRGYRIVEGKLKNSEFVDMSSRFAAGGTRSTVVDLLKFIRGIRDGKVLKPETVEKMFTSMVTSEGYLTDYGMGWMLKPRDGHFIIYHSGAQAETRTLLVYIPSEDLAVAFGCNLENANPYLYGFRLVQVLLEEPWGLGAYTGDEKTDLVYYALEDSFNYGLSYFERYKKPLTEDPEELKKAFSYFSNYASPSFVSKNYRVASEKIKKGRHPIAGKAFIKVGSFVAWKLSKAYGGERMDFYHRNGAIPFFENYLKLCNSQRELCGGLTLSSELEKLIKKWGKDWKRTLNDDTRTLFIGAFSDFSKQGKVLKRIFSGASIYPDFTGQLTEATKKLYLNGDRRSLIAAELSLQLYPDSARALSSLANAYVAFGEIEKAMELYRKAMKAKTHKSAVSPGAIFSYIFDFYDAGNLKAALGLAEIAAKLYPSEAKFYRAIGDIYLKRARKYYQRSLEVDPNYEYPWKMLKKLDIHEF
;
A
#
# COMPACT_ATOMS: atom_id res chain seq x y z
N MET A 1 -11.92 -53.98 -26.06
CA MET A 1 -12.68 -52.69 -26.03
C MET A 1 -12.76 -52.08 -24.63
N VAL A 2 -12.75 -52.82 -23.55
CA VAL A 2 -12.93 -52.30 -22.16
C VAL A 2 -11.73 -51.52 -21.61
N ARG A 3 -10.48 -51.75 -22.05
CA ARG A 3 -9.28 -51.03 -21.56
C ARG A 3 -9.09 -49.60 -22.11
N LYS A 4 -9.68 -49.24 -23.27
CA LYS A 4 -9.58 -47.90 -23.85
C LYS A 4 -10.60 -46.92 -23.25
N THR A 5 -11.74 -47.40 -22.77
CA THR A 5 -12.77 -46.57 -22.12
C THR A 5 -12.39 -46.15 -20.71
N THR A 6 -11.66 -46.98 -19.96
CA THR A 6 -11.21 -46.65 -18.59
C THR A 6 -10.10 -45.59 -18.58
N THR A 7 -9.22 -45.61 -19.57
CA THR A 7 -8.14 -44.58 -19.69
C THR A 7 -8.71 -43.22 -20.12
N LEU A 8 -9.74 -43.20 -20.99
CA LEU A 8 -10.40 -41.97 -21.40
C LEU A 8 -11.20 -41.35 -20.25
N MET A 9 -11.81 -42.17 -19.40
CA MET A 9 -12.57 -41.71 -18.23
C MET A 9 -11.67 -41.19 -17.11
N LEU A 10 -10.48 -41.77 -16.92
CA LEU A 10 -9.45 -41.27 -15.99
C LEU A 10 -8.80 -39.97 -16.48
N VAL A 11 -8.60 -39.80 -17.79
CA VAL A 11 -8.12 -38.55 -18.38
C VAL A 11 -9.19 -37.46 -18.30
N PHE A 12 -10.48 -37.79 -18.53
CA PHE A 12 -11.59 -36.85 -18.33
C PHE A 12 -11.77 -36.45 -16.85
N LEU A 13 -11.62 -37.40 -15.92
CA LEU A 13 -11.64 -37.11 -14.48
C LEU A 13 -10.42 -36.28 -14.04
N ALA A 14 -9.26 -36.51 -14.62
CA ALA A 14 -8.07 -35.70 -14.38
C ALA A 14 -8.21 -34.26 -14.96
N PHE A 15 -8.85 -34.11 -16.14
CA PHE A 15 -9.19 -32.79 -16.70
C PHE A 15 -10.28 -32.07 -15.90
N PHE A 16 -11.21 -32.77 -15.27
CA PHE A 16 -12.21 -32.20 -14.36
C PHE A 16 -11.61 -31.81 -13.00
N TYR A 17 -10.49 -32.42 -12.58
CA TYR A 17 -9.80 -32.05 -11.33
C TYR A 17 -8.85 -30.87 -11.51
N LEU A 18 -8.36 -30.59 -12.73
CA LEU A 18 -7.41 -29.51 -13.05
C LEU A 18 -8.09 -28.17 -13.38
N GLY A 19 -9.43 -28.11 -13.42
CA GLY A 19 -10.21 -26.91 -13.75
C GLY A 19 -11.27 -26.52 -12.72
N ARG A 20 -11.34 -27.15 -11.55
CA ARG A 20 -12.27 -26.71 -10.50
C ARG A 20 -11.66 -25.52 -9.78
N ALA A 21 -12.25 -24.34 -9.94
CA ALA A 21 -12.02 -23.22 -9.01
C ALA A 21 -12.12 -23.80 -7.58
N ARG A 22 -11.07 -23.60 -6.77
CA ARG A 22 -11.06 -24.07 -5.38
C ARG A 22 -12.28 -23.50 -4.68
N ASN A 23 -12.94 -24.30 -3.83
CA ASN A 23 -14.08 -23.79 -3.09
C ASN A 23 -13.63 -22.67 -2.11
N LEU A 24 -14.55 -21.86 -1.65
CA LEU A 24 -14.25 -20.73 -0.78
C LEU A 24 -13.63 -21.20 0.56
N GLU A 25 -14.04 -22.35 1.07
CA GLU A 25 -13.51 -22.92 2.32
C GLU A 25 -12.04 -23.31 2.20
N ASP A 26 -11.64 -23.94 1.08
CA ASP A 26 -10.23 -24.27 0.81
C ASP A 26 -9.36 -22.99 0.77
N ARG A 27 -9.88 -21.92 0.18
CA ARG A 27 -9.21 -20.63 0.12
C ARG A 27 -9.08 -19.98 1.50
N ILE A 28 -10.13 -20.03 2.29
CA ILE A 28 -10.10 -19.55 3.67
C ILE A 28 -9.07 -20.34 4.48
N HIS A 29 -9.05 -21.67 4.36
CA HIS A 29 -8.10 -22.52 5.07
C HIS A 29 -6.65 -22.26 4.65
N GLU A 30 -6.39 -22.02 3.36
CA GLU A 30 -5.07 -21.59 2.87
C GLU A 30 -4.62 -20.27 3.54
N TYR A 31 -5.55 -19.31 3.61
CA TYR A 31 -5.27 -18.03 4.26
C TYR A 31 -5.01 -18.19 5.77
N GLU A 32 -5.80 -18.99 6.48
CA GLU A 32 -5.59 -19.28 7.90
C GLU A 32 -4.21 -19.88 8.15
N ASN A 33 -3.83 -20.86 7.37
CA ASN A 33 -2.49 -21.48 7.43
C ASN A 33 -1.36 -20.47 7.17
N PHE A 34 -1.58 -19.54 6.24
CA PHE A 34 -0.64 -18.45 5.99
C PHE A 34 -0.53 -17.54 7.22
N VAL A 35 -1.65 -17.10 7.80
CA VAL A 35 -1.68 -16.21 8.96
C VAL A 35 -0.94 -16.82 10.15
N GLU A 36 -1.23 -18.08 10.49
CA GLU A 36 -0.61 -18.77 11.62
C GLU A 36 0.92 -18.89 11.49
N LYS A 37 1.40 -19.17 10.27
CA LYS A 37 2.85 -19.22 9.98
C LYS A 37 3.46 -17.83 10.01
N GLN A 38 2.81 -16.85 9.40
CA GLN A 38 3.33 -15.50 9.25
C GLN A 38 3.38 -14.75 10.60
N MET A 39 2.38 -14.92 11.45
CA MET A 39 2.37 -14.33 12.80
C MET A 39 3.58 -14.77 13.63
N LYS A 40 4.00 -16.02 13.51
CA LYS A 40 5.21 -16.53 14.21
C LYS A 40 6.47 -15.84 13.69
N VAL A 41 6.56 -15.65 12.37
CA VAL A 41 7.69 -14.95 11.72
C VAL A 41 7.74 -13.48 12.13
N ASP A 42 6.59 -12.79 12.06
CA ASP A 42 6.48 -11.36 12.34
C ASP A 42 6.34 -11.09 13.86
N ARG A 43 6.20 -12.14 14.69
CA ARG A 43 6.03 -12.06 16.15
C ARG A 43 4.78 -11.25 16.56
N VAL A 44 3.71 -11.32 15.76
CA VAL A 44 2.44 -10.65 16.02
C VAL A 44 1.73 -11.38 17.14
N PRO A 45 1.44 -10.73 18.30
CA PRO A 45 0.77 -11.41 19.42
C PRO A 45 -0.67 -11.78 19.10
N GLY A 46 -1.42 -10.88 18.45
CA GLY A 46 -2.80 -11.11 18.08
C GLY A 46 -3.25 -10.23 16.91
N LEU A 47 -4.16 -10.75 16.13
CA LEU A 47 -4.82 -10.04 15.04
C LEU A 47 -6.25 -10.55 14.83
N SER A 48 -7.06 -9.73 14.20
CA SER A 48 -8.37 -10.11 13.69
C SER A 48 -8.47 -9.71 12.22
N VAL A 49 -9.15 -10.53 11.44
CA VAL A 49 -9.37 -10.29 10.03
C VAL A 49 -10.78 -10.70 9.65
N ALA A 50 -11.37 -9.96 8.72
CA ALA A 50 -12.69 -10.27 8.18
C ALA A 50 -12.73 -9.92 6.68
N PHE A 51 -13.58 -10.60 5.94
CA PHE A 51 -13.97 -10.19 4.61
C PHE A 51 -15.48 -10.32 4.39
N MET A 52 -15.96 -9.54 3.44
CA MET A 52 -17.31 -9.60 2.91
C MET A 52 -17.22 -9.70 1.39
N LYS A 53 -17.87 -10.72 0.80
CA LYS A 53 -18.04 -10.84 -0.65
C LYS A 53 -19.53 -11.02 -0.94
N GLY A 54 -20.14 -10.04 -1.58
CA GLY A 54 -21.58 -9.92 -1.61
C GLY A 54 -22.15 -9.78 -0.20
N ASP A 55 -23.08 -10.67 0.14
CA ASP A 55 -23.66 -10.75 1.49
C ASP A 55 -22.95 -11.75 2.43
N TYR A 56 -22.04 -12.57 1.88
CA TYR A 56 -21.26 -13.51 2.67
C TYR A 56 -20.21 -12.76 3.51
N LEU A 57 -20.21 -13.02 4.82
CA LEU A 57 -19.26 -12.45 5.77
C LEU A 57 -18.54 -13.57 6.50
N TRP A 58 -17.21 -13.50 6.53
CA TRP A 58 -16.35 -14.32 7.35
C TRP A 58 -15.46 -13.45 8.22
N ALA A 59 -15.25 -13.85 9.46
CA ALA A 59 -14.36 -13.14 10.39
C ALA A 59 -13.70 -14.12 11.37
N LYS A 60 -12.43 -13.88 11.72
CA LYS A 60 -11.68 -14.71 12.67
C LYS A 60 -10.60 -13.91 13.39
N GLY A 61 -10.40 -14.24 14.68
CA GLY A 61 -9.24 -13.82 15.45
C GLY A 61 -8.16 -14.88 15.50
N PHE A 62 -6.89 -14.45 15.62
CA PHE A 62 -5.71 -15.30 15.73
C PHE A 62 -4.81 -14.80 16.85
N GLY A 63 -4.24 -15.72 17.64
CA GLY A 63 -3.37 -15.38 18.75
C GLY A 63 -4.12 -14.71 19.91
N TYR A 64 -3.52 -13.72 20.56
CA TYR A 64 -3.99 -13.14 21.81
C TYR A 64 -4.27 -11.62 21.67
N SER A 65 -5.46 -11.20 22.06
CA SER A 65 -5.82 -9.79 22.23
C SER A 65 -5.13 -9.17 23.45
N ASP A 66 -4.87 -9.99 24.48
CA ASP A 66 -4.01 -9.70 25.61
C ASP A 66 -3.11 -10.91 25.86
N LEU A 67 -1.81 -10.76 25.54
CA LEU A 67 -0.84 -11.84 25.66
C LEU A 67 -0.51 -12.15 27.12
N GLU A 68 -0.50 -11.16 27.99
CA GLU A 68 -0.16 -11.32 29.41
C GLU A 68 -1.21 -12.14 30.13
N ASN A 69 -2.49 -11.86 29.85
CA ASN A 69 -3.63 -12.57 30.45
C ASN A 69 -4.14 -13.75 29.59
N ARG A 70 -3.47 -14.02 28.46
CA ARG A 70 -3.82 -15.09 27.48
C ARG A 70 -5.27 -15.01 26.98
N VAL A 71 -5.79 -13.78 26.81
CA VAL A 71 -7.11 -13.57 26.22
C VAL A 71 -6.99 -13.72 24.71
N LEU A 72 -7.74 -14.66 24.13
CA LEU A 72 -7.71 -14.89 22.70
C LEU A 72 -8.25 -13.70 21.90
N ALA A 73 -7.65 -13.42 20.76
CA ALA A 73 -8.21 -12.50 19.78
C ALA A 73 -9.41 -13.14 19.07
N SER A 74 -10.42 -12.35 18.77
CA SER A 74 -11.66 -12.77 18.12
C SER A 74 -12.15 -11.71 17.14
N GLU A 75 -13.23 -11.98 16.42
CA GLU A 75 -13.88 -11.03 15.50
C GLU A 75 -14.43 -9.79 16.21
N VAL A 76 -14.68 -9.87 17.53
CA VAL A 76 -15.15 -8.74 18.34
C VAL A 76 -14.02 -8.00 19.06
N SER A 77 -12.76 -8.41 18.87
CA SER A 77 -11.61 -7.70 19.42
C SER A 77 -11.57 -6.26 18.91
N SER A 78 -11.48 -5.29 19.84
CA SER A 78 -11.57 -3.86 19.54
C SER A 78 -10.18 -3.25 19.42
N TYR A 79 -9.83 -2.82 18.21
CA TYR A 79 -8.55 -2.18 17.87
C TYR A 79 -8.69 -0.67 17.71
N ARG A 80 -7.66 0.09 18.05
CA ARG A 80 -7.53 1.47 17.57
C ARG A 80 -7.48 1.46 16.07
N LEU A 81 -8.31 2.27 15.40
CA LEU A 81 -8.37 2.31 13.93
C LEU A 81 -7.26 3.15 13.31
N ALA A 82 -6.66 4.03 14.09
CA ALA A 82 -5.72 4.99 13.56
C ALA A 82 -6.31 5.72 12.35
N SER A 83 -5.55 5.86 11.26
CA SER A 83 -5.96 6.67 10.12
C SER A 83 -7.20 6.16 9.35
N ILE A 84 -7.70 4.96 9.60
CA ILE A 84 -9.02 4.55 9.08
C ILE A 84 -10.12 5.48 9.61
N THR A 85 -9.96 6.10 10.79
CA THR A 85 -10.86 7.14 11.30
C THR A 85 -11.15 8.24 10.26
N LYS A 86 -10.17 8.60 9.43
CA LYS A 86 -10.32 9.63 8.40
C LYS A 86 -11.41 9.31 7.39
N THR A 87 -11.61 8.04 7.06
CA THR A 87 -12.66 7.63 6.13
C THR A 87 -14.05 7.94 6.68
N MET A 88 -14.23 7.74 7.99
CA MET A 88 -15.48 8.05 8.69
C MET A 88 -15.68 9.56 8.86
N THR A 89 -14.61 10.31 9.15
CA THR A 89 -14.64 11.78 9.19
C THR A 89 -15.03 12.37 7.83
N ALA A 90 -14.52 11.81 6.74
CA ALA A 90 -14.91 12.23 5.39
C ALA A 90 -16.41 12.00 5.14
N VAL A 91 -16.95 10.85 5.55
CA VAL A 91 -18.40 10.56 5.46
C VAL A 91 -19.19 11.60 6.26
N ALA A 92 -18.76 11.96 7.49
CA ALA A 92 -19.44 12.98 8.30
C ALA A 92 -19.49 14.36 7.61
N ILE A 93 -18.38 14.80 7.02
CA ILE A 93 -18.33 16.06 6.24
C ILE A 93 -19.26 15.99 5.04
N LEU A 94 -19.24 14.87 4.31
CA LEU A 94 -20.09 14.70 3.12
C LEU A 94 -21.58 14.61 3.47
N GLN A 95 -21.96 14.01 4.60
CA GLN A 95 -23.33 14.06 5.13
C GLN A 95 -23.78 15.50 5.43
N LEU A 96 -22.90 16.30 6.04
CA LEU A 96 -23.19 17.71 6.34
C LEU A 96 -23.32 18.54 5.04
N MET A 97 -22.53 18.21 4.02
CA MET A 97 -22.66 18.79 2.68
C MET A 97 -24.03 18.42 2.05
N GLU A 98 -24.43 17.15 2.09
CA GLU A 98 -25.73 16.70 1.57
C GLU A 98 -26.92 17.35 2.29
N LYS A 99 -26.77 17.62 3.59
CA LYS A 99 -27.75 18.34 4.42
C LYS A 99 -27.71 19.87 4.22
N GLY A 100 -26.85 20.38 3.33
CA GLY A 100 -26.70 21.82 3.08
C GLY A 100 -26.13 22.64 4.24
N LYS A 101 -25.51 21.96 5.23
CA LYS A 101 -24.91 22.61 6.42
C LYS A 101 -23.52 23.22 6.13
N LEU A 102 -22.85 22.75 5.07
CA LEU A 102 -21.60 23.29 4.58
C LEU A 102 -21.47 23.09 3.07
N LYS A 103 -20.54 23.82 2.45
CA LYS A 103 -20.08 23.57 1.07
C LYS A 103 -18.60 23.14 1.12
N LEU A 104 -18.19 22.27 0.19
CA LEU A 104 -16.80 21.79 0.16
C LEU A 104 -15.79 22.91 -0.11
N ASP A 105 -16.21 23.96 -0.82
CA ASP A 105 -15.38 25.10 -1.14
C ASP A 105 -15.41 26.20 -0.06
N ASP A 106 -16.18 25.99 1.02
CA ASP A 106 -16.13 26.88 2.19
C ASP A 106 -14.75 26.78 2.86
N GLU A 107 -14.25 27.91 3.35
CA GLU A 107 -13.08 27.98 4.19
C GLU A 107 -13.36 27.33 5.57
N ALA A 108 -12.44 26.49 6.07
CA ALA A 108 -12.63 25.76 7.34
C ALA A 108 -12.86 26.70 8.53
N ARG A 109 -12.23 27.87 8.56
CA ARG A 109 -12.40 28.88 9.64
C ARG A 109 -13.83 29.43 9.76
N LYS A 110 -14.65 29.32 8.74
CA LYS A 110 -16.08 29.66 8.82
C LYS A 110 -16.78 28.84 9.91
N TYR A 111 -16.36 27.61 10.12
CA TYR A 111 -16.92 26.68 11.10
C TYR A 111 -16.03 26.55 12.36
N VAL A 112 -14.76 26.94 12.26
CA VAL A 112 -13.76 26.88 13.31
C VAL A 112 -13.11 28.27 13.49
N PRO A 113 -13.83 29.26 14.05
CA PRO A 113 -13.41 30.65 14.07
C PRO A 113 -12.15 30.89 14.92
N TYR A 114 -11.77 29.95 15.78
CA TYR A 114 -10.53 29.99 16.56
C TYR A 114 -9.33 29.40 15.80
N PHE A 115 -9.51 28.88 14.58
CA PHE A 115 -8.38 28.54 13.70
C PHE A 115 -7.90 29.83 13.00
N PRO A 116 -6.60 30.18 13.13
CA PRO A 116 -6.10 31.46 12.63
C PRO A 116 -6.14 31.56 11.10
N GLU A 117 -6.18 32.78 10.61
CA GLU A 117 -6.03 33.05 9.18
C GLU A 117 -4.67 32.59 8.69
N LYS A 118 -4.66 31.93 7.53
CA LYS A 118 -3.43 31.46 6.88
C LYS A 118 -3.12 32.33 5.67
N LYS A 119 -1.90 32.27 5.19
CA LYS A 119 -1.46 33.00 3.99
C LYS A 119 -2.39 32.78 2.77
N TRP A 120 -3.04 31.61 2.70
CA TRP A 120 -4.01 31.26 1.68
C TRP A 120 -5.23 30.60 2.32
N PRO A 121 -6.43 30.70 1.69
CA PRO A 121 -7.61 30.04 2.19
C PRO A 121 -7.43 28.51 2.29
N VAL A 122 -7.88 27.93 3.38
CA VAL A 122 -7.87 26.47 3.62
C VAL A 122 -9.29 25.96 3.46
N THR A 123 -9.60 25.33 2.32
CA THR A 123 -10.94 24.85 2.02
C THR A 123 -11.18 23.44 2.60
N ILE A 124 -12.45 23.10 2.86
CA ILE A 124 -12.85 21.77 3.31
C ILE A 124 -12.48 20.72 2.24
N ARG A 125 -12.64 21.05 0.96
CA ARG A 125 -12.25 20.19 -0.16
C ARG A 125 -10.77 19.84 -0.12
N ASP A 126 -9.90 20.84 0.04
CA ASP A 126 -8.45 20.63 0.08
C ASP A 126 -8.03 19.82 1.31
N LEU A 127 -8.70 20.01 2.45
CA LEU A 127 -8.45 19.21 3.65
C LEU A 127 -8.81 17.73 3.43
N LEU A 128 -9.98 17.43 2.83
CA LEU A 128 -10.41 16.06 2.53
C LEU A 128 -9.43 15.32 1.62
N GLY A 129 -8.83 16.02 0.66
CA GLY A 129 -7.89 15.47 -0.34
C GLY A 129 -6.42 15.59 0.03
N HIS A 130 -6.07 16.08 1.23
CA HIS A 130 -4.68 16.37 1.63
C HIS A 130 -3.96 17.38 0.71
N LEU A 131 -4.71 18.31 0.15
CA LEU A 131 -4.21 19.39 -0.72
C LEU A 131 -4.13 20.75 0.00
N ALA A 132 -4.50 20.82 1.29
CA ALA A 132 -4.59 22.08 2.03
C ALA A 132 -3.24 22.64 2.49
N GLY A 133 -2.15 21.92 2.30
CA GLY A 133 -0.83 22.34 2.78
C GLY A 133 -0.67 22.37 4.31
N ILE A 134 -1.60 21.78 5.07
CA ILE A 134 -1.46 21.60 6.51
C ILE A 134 -0.38 20.54 6.78
N SER A 135 0.59 20.85 7.66
CA SER A 135 1.66 19.91 8.02
C SER A 135 1.12 18.64 8.68
N HIS A 136 1.88 17.56 8.59
CA HIS A 136 1.70 16.35 9.42
C HIS A 136 2.44 16.52 10.77
N TYR A 137 2.38 15.51 11.66
CA TYR A 137 3.21 15.46 12.86
C TYR A 137 4.69 15.68 12.52
N ARG A 138 5.38 16.50 13.30
CA ARG A 138 6.76 16.91 13.03
C ARG A 138 7.76 16.31 13.99
N SER A 139 7.27 15.83 15.15
CA SER A 139 8.14 15.39 16.24
C SER A 139 7.52 14.24 17.03
N TYR A 140 8.36 13.49 17.76
CA TYR A 140 7.93 12.43 18.65
C TYR A 140 6.98 12.90 19.76
N PRO A 141 7.21 14.06 20.45
CA PRO A 141 6.25 14.58 21.42
C PRO A 141 4.86 14.82 20.84
N GLU A 142 4.75 15.32 19.61
CA GLU A 142 3.44 15.50 18.95
C GLU A 142 2.71 14.16 18.70
N LEU A 143 3.47 13.07 18.50
CA LEU A 143 2.95 11.72 18.33
C LEU A 143 2.58 11.02 19.65
N HIS A 144 3.13 11.47 20.78
CA HIS A 144 3.06 10.76 22.08
C HIS A 144 2.46 11.61 23.20
N ILE A 145 1.43 12.40 22.89
CA ILE A 145 0.68 13.20 23.87
C ILE A 145 -0.04 12.24 24.83
N LYS A 146 0.19 12.42 26.15
CA LYS A 146 -0.32 11.53 27.20
C LYS A 146 -1.48 12.14 27.99
N THR A 147 -1.78 13.42 27.75
CA THR A 147 -2.84 14.18 28.43
C THR A 147 -4.03 14.35 27.51
N HIS A 148 -5.22 14.29 28.11
CA HIS A 148 -6.45 14.56 27.37
C HIS A 148 -6.42 15.97 26.76
N LYS A 149 -6.98 16.10 25.56
CA LYS A 149 -7.15 17.34 24.81
C LYS A 149 -8.59 17.48 24.36
N ASP A 150 -9.22 18.60 24.65
CA ASP A 150 -10.46 18.94 23.97
C ASP A 150 -10.19 19.31 22.50
N THR A 151 -11.25 19.49 21.74
CA THR A 151 -11.12 19.81 20.30
C THR A 151 -10.31 21.08 20.05
N ARG A 152 -10.49 22.13 20.86
CA ARG A 152 -9.78 23.39 20.73
C ARG A 152 -8.29 23.24 21.05
N GLU A 153 -7.96 22.54 22.12
CA GLU A 153 -6.59 22.21 22.50
C GLU A 153 -5.91 21.32 21.46
N ALA A 154 -6.60 20.35 20.88
CA ALA A 154 -6.08 19.49 19.81
C ALA A 154 -5.77 20.29 18.53
N ILE A 155 -6.59 21.30 18.20
CA ILE A 155 -6.33 22.22 17.09
C ILE A 155 -5.18 23.18 17.41
N ALA A 156 -5.07 23.64 18.65
CA ALA A 156 -4.01 24.57 19.08
C ALA A 156 -2.59 23.98 18.92
N ILE A 157 -2.43 22.66 18.92
CA ILE A 157 -1.12 22.00 18.70
C ILE A 157 -0.46 22.47 17.38
N PHE A 158 -1.25 22.69 16.34
CA PHE A 158 -0.73 23.01 15.00
C PHE A 158 -1.29 24.29 14.39
N SER A 159 -2.19 24.95 15.07
CA SER A 159 -2.88 26.15 14.53
C SER A 159 -1.92 27.23 14.08
N GLU A 160 -0.80 27.43 14.79
CA GLU A 160 0.19 28.45 14.46
C GLU A 160 1.21 28.01 13.39
N PHE A 161 1.17 26.74 12.94
CA PHE A 161 2.13 26.29 11.94
C PHE A 161 1.84 26.91 10.57
N ASN A 162 2.89 27.29 9.87
CA ASN A 162 2.79 27.71 8.48
C ASN A 162 2.34 26.55 7.59
N LEU A 163 1.64 26.88 6.51
CA LEU A 163 1.36 25.91 5.47
C LEU A 163 2.66 25.45 4.80
N VAL A 164 2.81 24.15 4.58
CA VAL A 164 3.98 23.55 3.92
C VAL A 164 3.95 23.70 2.40
N ALA A 165 2.76 23.95 1.82
CA ALA A 165 2.56 24.24 0.41
C ALA A 165 1.34 25.17 0.23
N LYS A 166 1.23 25.79 -0.94
CA LYS A 166 0.01 26.51 -1.33
C LYS A 166 -1.13 25.50 -1.53
N PRO A 167 -2.34 25.73 -0.95
CA PRO A 167 -3.48 24.85 -1.16
C PRO A 167 -3.75 24.56 -2.64
N GLY A 168 -4.11 23.33 -2.93
CA GLY A 168 -4.37 22.84 -4.28
C GLY A 168 -3.13 22.46 -5.11
N THR A 169 -1.91 22.82 -4.71
CA THR A 169 -0.72 22.63 -5.58
C THR A 169 -0.05 21.26 -5.41
N GLU A 170 0.00 20.76 -4.17
CA GLU A 170 0.75 19.54 -3.85
C GLU A 170 -0.02 18.67 -2.84
N PHE A 171 0.13 17.36 -2.98
CA PHE A 171 -0.41 16.40 -2.03
C PHE A 171 0.51 16.28 -0.82
N HIS A 172 0.01 16.68 0.36
CA HIS A 172 0.68 16.55 1.65
C HIS A 172 -0.23 15.86 2.65
N TYR A 173 -0.02 14.56 2.86
CA TYR A 173 -0.81 13.79 3.83
C TYR A 173 -0.73 14.41 5.22
N SER A 174 -1.86 14.73 5.83
CA SER A 174 -1.92 15.43 7.11
C SER A 174 -2.98 14.86 8.05
N SER A 175 -2.57 14.41 9.23
CA SER A 175 -3.51 14.09 10.31
C SER A 175 -4.06 15.35 10.96
N TYR A 176 -3.30 16.42 11.05
CA TYR A 176 -3.78 17.70 11.55
C TYR A 176 -4.90 18.29 10.69
N GLY A 177 -4.79 18.14 9.36
CA GLY A 177 -5.89 18.54 8.46
C GLY A 177 -7.20 17.82 8.75
N TYR A 178 -7.13 16.53 9.14
CA TYR A 178 -8.33 15.77 9.51
C TYR A 178 -8.85 16.10 10.92
N ASN A 179 -7.99 16.50 11.85
CA ASN A 179 -8.46 17.07 13.10
C ASN A 179 -9.22 18.38 12.87
N LEU A 180 -8.74 19.23 11.95
CA LEU A 180 -9.46 20.45 11.56
C LEU A 180 -10.82 20.12 10.93
N LEU A 181 -10.93 19.05 10.09
CA LEU A 181 -12.21 18.56 9.60
C LEU A 181 -13.13 18.08 10.72
N GLY A 182 -12.61 17.45 11.78
CA GLY A 182 -13.38 17.10 12.97
C GLY A 182 -13.97 18.33 13.67
N ALA A 183 -13.18 19.39 13.82
CA ALA A 183 -13.66 20.67 14.35
C ALA A 183 -14.71 21.32 13.40
N VAL A 184 -14.57 21.18 12.08
CA VAL A 184 -15.60 21.60 11.11
C VAL A 184 -16.89 20.81 11.30
N VAL A 185 -16.82 19.48 11.57
CA VAL A 185 -18.02 18.69 11.88
C VAL A 185 -18.74 19.28 13.09
N GLU A 186 -18.02 19.60 14.18
CA GLU A 186 -18.61 20.21 15.38
C GLU A 186 -19.21 21.58 15.08
N GLY A 187 -18.47 22.45 14.38
CA GLY A 187 -18.93 23.79 14.04
C GLY A 187 -20.15 23.82 13.13
N ALA A 188 -20.25 22.91 12.17
CA ALA A 188 -21.36 22.82 11.22
C ALA A 188 -22.59 22.09 11.79
N SER A 189 -22.38 21.04 12.59
CA SER A 189 -23.46 20.25 13.20
C SER A 189 -23.99 20.81 14.51
N LYS A 190 -23.19 21.59 15.22
CA LYS A 190 -23.40 22.03 16.61
C LYS A 190 -23.44 20.86 17.61
N MET A 191 -22.74 19.77 17.29
CA MET A 191 -22.63 18.58 18.13
C MET A 191 -21.16 18.24 18.37
N PRO A 192 -20.76 17.70 19.54
CA PRO A 192 -19.44 17.13 19.73
C PRO A 192 -19.16 16.06 18.66
N TYR A 193 -17.92 15.99 18.18
CA TYR A 193 -17.53 15.08 17.09
C TYR A 193 -17.94 13.62 17.36
N GLY A 194 -17.57 13.07 18.52
CA GLY A 194 -17.89 11.68 18.89
C GLY A 194 -19.41 11.41 18.92
N LYS A 195 -20.21 12.39 19.39
CA LYS A 195 -21.67 12.30 19.39
C LYS A 195 -22.22 12.28 17.96
N TYR A 196 -21.73 13.18 17.08
CA TYR A 196 -22.15 13.18 15.68
C TYR A 196 -21.85 11.85 14.99
N MET A 197 -20.62 11.32 15.17
CA MET A 197 -20.20 10.04 14.59
C MET A 197 -21.10 8.90 15.05
N LYS A 198 -21.41 8.83 16.34
CA LYS A 198 -22.26 7.80 16.93
C LYS A 198 -23.67 7.84 16.34
N GLU A 199 -24.33 8.99 16.40
CA GLU A 199 -25.75 9.12 16.02
C GLU A 199 -25.98 9.09 14.51
N ASN A 200 -25.01 9.57 13.69
CA ASN A 200 -25.22 9.72 12.25
C ASN A 200 -24.50 8.65 11.39
N ILE A 201 -23.57 7.88 11.97
CA ILE A 201 -22.82 6.87 11.24
C ILE A 201 -22.86 5.51 11.93
N TRP A 202 -22.39 5.42 13.19
CA TRP A 202 -22.18 4.11 13.81
C TRP A 202 -23.50 3.40 14.19
N GLU A 203 -24.41 4.08 14.85
CA GLU A 203 -25.72 3.52 15.21
C GLU A 203 -26.59 3.16 14.00
N PRO A 204 -26.74 4.04 12.98
CA PRO A 204 -27.50 3.70 11.77
C PRO A 204 -26.95 2.48 11.01
N LEU A 205 -25.64 2.21 11.11
CA LEU A 205 -25.00 1.06 10.48
C LEU A 205 -24.91 -0.17 11.38
N GLY A 206 -25.39 -0.09 12.63
CA GLY A 206 -25.29 -1.18 13.61
C GLY A 206 -23.86 -1.51 14.02
N MET A 207 -22.96 -0.52 14.02
CA MET A 207 -21.56 -0.63 14.43
C MET A 207 -21.44 -0.53 15.96
N LYS A 208 -22.00 -1.51 16.67
CA LYS A 208 -22.18 -1.48 18.13
C LYS A 208 -20.87 -1.51 18.94
N ASN A 209 -19.78 -1.94 18.31
CA ASN A 209 -18.46 -2.04 18.93
C ASN A 209 -17.51 -0.92 18.45
N THR A 210 -18.06 0.16 17.89
CA THR A 210 -17.29 1.30 17.41
C THR A 210 -17.54 2.51 18.30
N CYS A 211 -16.46 3.14 18.77
CA CYS A 211 -16.53 4.32 19.67
C CYS A 211 -15.28 5.19 19.50
N MET A 212 -15.29 6.35 20.16
CA MET A 212 -14.06 7.11 20.41
C MET A 212 -13.17 6.31 21.39
N ASP A 213 -11.84 6.34 21.17
CA ASP A 213 -10.92 5.73 22.13
C ASP A 213 -10.70 6.66 23.32
N SER A 214 -11.26 6.31 24.45
CA SER A 214 -11.10 7.02 25.73
C SER A 214 -10.42 6.11 26.75
N PRO A 215 -9.39 6.58 27.47
CA PRO A 215 -8.80 5.81 28.56
C PRO A 215 -9.74 5.68 29.77
N ASP A 216 -10.68 6.61 29.93
CA ASP A 216 -11.57 6.67 31.08
C ASP A 216 -12.82 5.78 30.93
N GLU A 217 -13.09 5.31 29.70
CA GLU A 217 -14.25 4.46 29.43
C GLU A 217 -13.91 2.97 29.45
N VAL A 218 -14.81 2.17 30.01
CA VAL A 218 -14.75 0.71 29.90
C VAL A 218 -15.24 0.29 28.53
N ILE A 219 -14.30 0.00 27.62
CA ILE A 219 -14.61 -0.45 26.25
C ILE A 219 -14.48 -1.98 26.20
N PRO A 220 -15.58 -2.71 25.90
CA PRO A 220 -15.55 -4.17 25.79
C PRO A 220 -14.53 -4.64 24.74
N HIS A 221 -13.90 -5.79 25.00
CA HIS A 221 -12.95 -6.44 24.09
C HIS A 221 -11.77 -5.57 23.66
N ARG A 222 -11.41 -4.55 24.43
CA ARG A 222 -10.25 -3.69 24.18
C ARG A 222 -8.97 -4.55 24.12
N VAL A 223 -8.26 -4.49 23.00
CA VAL A 223 -6.98 -5.20 22.87
C VAL A 223 -5.86 -4.45 23.57
N ARG A 224 -4.85 -5.18 24.04
CA ARG A 224 -3.60 -4.64 24.56
C ARG A 224 -2.57 -4.52 23.43
N GLY A 225 -1.93 -3.36 23.33
CA GLY A 225 -0.97 -3.08 22.26
C GLY A 225 0.46 -3.47 22.64
N TYR A 226 1.22 -3.88 21.63
CA TYR A 226 2.61 -4.32 21.74
C TYR A 226 3.49 -3.67 20.69
N ARG A 227 4.79 -3.60 20.98
CA ARG A 227 5.82 -3.14 20.05
C ARG A 227 7.09 -3.97 20.20
N ILE A 228 7.87 -4.06 19.13
CA ILE A 228 9.19 -4.67 19.18
C ILE A 228 10.23 -3.55 19.32
N VAL A 229 10.97 -3.58 20.41
CA VAL A 229 12.05 -2.65 20.71
C VAL A 229 13.30 -3.46 20.99
N GLU A 230 14.38 -3.23 20.24
CA GLU A 230 15.63 -3.96 20.37
C GLU A 230 15.47 -5.49 20.28
N GLY A 231 14.60 -5.93 19.36
CA GLY A 231 14.30 -7.34 19.19
C GLY A 231 13.46 -7.97 20.30
N LYS A 232 13.03 -7.22 21.33
CA LYS A 232 12.18 -7.70 22.43
C LYS A 232 10.77 -7.19 22.28
N LEU A 233 9.80 -8.06 22.52
CA LEU A 233 8.39 -7.65 22.59
C LEU A 233 8.17 -6.90 23.92
N LYS A 234 7.57 -5.72 23.82
CA LYS A 234 7.22 -4.85 24.95
C LYS A 234 5.78 -4.35 24.78
N ASN A 235 5.17 -3.88 25.86
CA ASN A 235 3.91 -3.16 25.77
C ASN A 235 4.08 -1.86 25.00
N SER A 236 3.05 -1.45 24.28
CA SER A 236 2.97 -0.13 23.66
C SER A 236 3.04 0.97 24.69
N GLU A 237 3.56 2.13 24.31
CA GLU A 237 3.46 3.32 25.17
C GLU A 237 2.02 3.81 25.23
N PHE A 238 1.65 4.32 26.41
CA PHE A 238 0.39 5.01 26.55
C PHE A 238 0.41 6.32 25.74
N VAL A 239 -0.62 6.49 24.89
CA VAL A 239 -0.88 7.72 24.14
C VAL A 239 -2.37 8.02 24.23
N ASP A 240 -2.74 9.24 24.61
CA ASP A 240 -4.12 9.69 24.61
C ASP A 240 -4.57 10.04 23.20
N MET A 241 -5.65 9.44 22.72
CA MET A 241 -6.12 9.60 21.36
C MET A 241 -6.95 10.87 21.11
N SER A 242 -7.31 11.62 22.15
CA SER A 242 -8.07 12.87 22.05
C SER A 242 -7.34 13.94 21.21
N SER A 243 -6.00 13.98 21.27
CA SER A 243 -5.18 14.88 20.46
C SER A 243 -5.27 14.64 18.95
N ARG A 244 -5.83 13.50 18.53
CA ARG A 244 -6.01 13.08 17.13
C ARG A 244 -7.40 12.54 16.83
N PHE A 245 -8.40 13.03 17.56
CA PHE A 245 -9.77 12.52 17.63
C PHE A 245 -10.39 12.18 16.27
N ALA A 246 -10.32 13.07 15.28
CA ALA A 246 -10.92 12.90 13.96
C ALA A 246 -9.96 12.31 12.91
N ALA A 247 -8.67 12.25 13.21
CA ALA A 247 -7.65 11.69 12.32
C ALA A 247 -7.28 10.24 12.66
N GLY A 248 -7.53 9.80 13.91
CA GLY A 248 -7.05 8.51 14.40
C GLY A 248 -7.64 8.07 15.74
N GLY A 249 -8.61 8.80 16.30
CA GLY A 249 -9.13 8.59 17.66
C GLY A 249 -10.27 7.59 17.80
N THR A 250 -10.62 6.84 16.77
CA THR A 250 -11.68 5.84 16.79
C THR A 250 -11.15 4.45 17.09
N ARG A 251 -11.94 3.64 17.77
CA ARG A 251 -11.73 2.23 18.04
C ARG A 251 -12.88 1.41 17.48
N SER A 252 -12.60 0.22 16.92
CA SER A 252 -13.63 -0.64 16.31
C SER A 252 -13.19 -2.09 16.17
N THR A 253 -14.08 -2.94 15.67
CA THR A 253 -13.82 -4.33 15.28
C THR A 253 -13.75 -4.48 13.76
N VAL A 254 -13.14 -5.57 13.28
CA VAL A 254 -13.07 -5.87 11.84
C VAL A 254 -14.47 -6.07 11.22
N VAL A 255 -15.42 -6.59 12.00
CA VAL A 255 -16.82 -6.78 11.55
C VAL A 255 -17.54 -5.46 11.39
N ASP A 256 -17.37 -4.51 12.32
CA ASP A 256 -18.00 -3.20 12.22
C ASP A 256 -17.42 -2.37 11.06
N LEU A 257 -16.13 -2.55 10.74
CA LEU A 257 -15.53 -1.94 9.55
C LEU A 257 -16.18 -2.46 8.25
N LEU A 258 -16.54 -3.75 8.17
CA LEU A 258 -17.28 -4.28 7.02
C LEU A 258 -18.71 -3.75 6.96
N LYS A 259 -19.39 -3.54 8.09
CA LYS A 259 -20.70 -2.86 8.13
C LYS A 259 -20.59 -1.41 7.61
N PHE A 260 -19.49 -0.72 7.91
CA PHE A 260 -19.23 0.61 7.38
C PHE A 260 -19.12 0.61 5.86
N ILE A 261 -18.34 -0.32 5.27
CA ILE A 261 -18.26 -0.47 3.80
C ILE A 261 -19.63 -0.82 3.23
N ARG A 262 -20.36 -1.78 3.83
CA ARG A 262 -21.73 -2.14 3.39
C ARG A 262 -22.65 -0.92 3.42
N GLY A 263 -22.57 -0.10 4.47
CA GLY A 263 -23.37 1.13 4.58
C GLY A 263 -23.08 2.16 3.49
N ILE A 264 -21.83 2.28 3.06
CA ILE A 264 -21.42 3.12 1.92
C ILE A 264 -21.94 2.53 0.60
N ARG A 265 -21.71 1.23 0.38
CA ARG A 265 -22.15 0.47 -0.82
C ARG A 265 -23.65 0.58 -1.02
N ASP A 266 -24.43 0.39 0.04
CA ASP A 266 -25.89 0.34 0.02
C ASP A 266 -26.54 1.75 0.09
N GLY A 267 -25.77 2.83 0.07
CA GLY A 267 -26.27 4.20 0.11
C GLY A 267 -26.94 4.61 1.43
N LYS A 268 -26.63 3.89 2.54
CA LYS A 268 -27.26 4.17 3.86
C LYS A 268 -26.73 5.41 4.56
N VAL A 269 -25.50 5.83 4.25
CA VAL A 269 -24.84 6.97 4.90
C VAL A 269 -24.58 8.14 3.96
N LEU A 270 -24.49 7.91 2.65
CA LEU A 270 -24.29 8.91 1.60
C LEU A 270 -25.06 8.51 0.36
N LYS A 271 -25.47 9.49 -0.44
CA LYS A 271 -26.06 9.26 -1.76
C LYS A 271 -25.03 8.67 -2.73
N PRO A 272 -25.45 7.85 -3.72
CA PRO A 272 -24.53 7.26 -4.70
C PRO A 272 -23.63 8.28 -5.41
N GLU A 273 -24.17 9.46 -5.77
CA GLU A 273 -23.41 10.52 -6.45
C GLU A 273 -22.32 11.12 -5.54
N THR A 274 -22.57 11.14 -4.23
CA THR A 274 -21.60 11.62 -3.24
C THR A 274 -20.52 10.56 -3.00
N VAL A 275 -20.89 9.28 -2.95
CA VAL A 275 -19.95 8.15 -2.87
C VAL A 275 -19.04 8.15 -4.10
N GLU A 276 -19.59 8.40 -5.29
CA GLU A 276 -18.82 8.52 -6.53
C GLU A 276 -17.77 9.63 -6.44
N LYS A 277 -18.15 10.82 -5.96
CA LYS A 277 -17.22 11.94 -5.73
C LYS A 277 -16.18 11.60 -4.68
N MET A 278 -16.55 10.91 -3.59
CA MET A 278 -15.65 10.48 -2.52
C MET A 278 -14.55 9.55 -3.04
N PHE A 279 -14.89 8.64 -3.94
CA PHE A 279 -13.98 7.67 -4.57
C PHE A 279 -13.40 8.16 -5.91
N THR A 280 -13.39 9.46 -6.15
CA THR A 280 -12.72 10.07 -7.29
C THR A 280 -11.40 10.72 -6.83
N SER A 281 -10.30 10.41 -7.53
CA SER A 281 -9.00 11.00 -7.20
C SER A 281 -9.04 12.52 -7.28
N MET A 282 -8.54 13.17 -6.24
CA MET A 282 -8.32 14.61 -6.25
C MET A 282 -7.24 14.96 -7.27
N VAL A 283 -7.28 16.20 -7.73
CA VAL A 283 -6.38 16.70 -8.78
C VAL A 283 -5.71 17.97 -8.28
N THR A 284 -4.38 18.06 -8.44
CA THR A 284 -3.65 19.30 -8.16
C THR A 284 -3.98 20.38 -9.18
N SER A 285 -3.69 21.64 -8.87
CA SER A 285 -3.86 22.78 -9.79
C SER A 285 -3.07 22.63 -11.09
N GLU A 286 -1.99 21.83 -11.08
CA GLU A 286 -1.21 21.51 -12.27
C GLU A 286 -1.76 20.33 -13.07
N GLY A 287 -2.86 19.71 -12.63
CA GLY A 287 -3.53 18.62 -13.33
C GLY A 287 -2.93 17.23 -13.06
N TYR A 288 -2.33 16.99 -11.89
CA TYR A 288 -1.89 15.67 -11.46
C TYR A 288 -2.92 14.99 -10.57
N LEU A 289 -3.23 13.73 -10.84
CA LEU A 289 -4.01 12.88 -9.93
C LEU A 289 -3.18 12.60 -8.66
N THR A 290 -3.82 12.70 -7.50
CA THR A 290 -3.17 12.43 -6.20
C THR A 290 -3.22 10.97 -5.80
N ASP A 291 -4.02 10.14 -6.51
CA ASP A 291 -4.40 8.78 -6.12
C ASP A 291 -5.02 8.72 -4.71
N TYR A 292 -5.63 9.83 -4.29
CA TYR A 292 -6.37 9.98 -3.04
C TYR A 292 -7.68 10.71 -3.32
N GLY A 293 -8.77 10.17 -2.82
CA GLY A 293 -10.10 10.79 -2.88
C GLY A 293 -10.39 11.60 -1.62
N MET A 294 -11.64 11.61 -1.17
CA MET A 294 -12.02 12.26 0.07
C MET A 294 -11.95 11.23 1.22
N GLY A 295 -10.78 11.15 1.85
CA GLY A 295 -10.52 10.22 2.97
C GLY A 295 -10.06 8.82 2.58
N TRP A 296 -9.82 8.54 1.32
CA TRP A 296 -9.49 7.21 0.83
C TRP A 296 -8.31 7.22 -0.15
N MET A 297 -7.43 6.27 -0.01
CA MET A 297 -6.41 5.94 -1.00
C MET A 297 -7.08 5.19 -2.17
N LEU A 298 -6.75 5.58 -3.40
CA LEU A 298 -7.34 5.06 -4.63
C LEU A 298 -6.22 4.57 -5.54
N LYS A 299 -6.09 3.27 -5.70
CA LYS A 299 -5.00 2.72 -6.50
C LYS A 299 -5.46 1.57 -7.38
N PRO A 300 -5.56 1.77 -8.69
CA PRO A 300 -5.72 0.68 -9.62
C PRO A 300 -4.52 -0.27 -9.54
N ARG A 301 -4.80 -1.57 -9.54
CA ARG A 301 -3.77 -2.63 -9.52
C ARG A 301 -4.31 -3.89 -10.18
N ASP A 302 -3.52 -4.47 -11.09
CA ASP A 302 -3.88 -5.66 -11.85
C ASP A 302 -5.27 -5.53 -12.53
N GLY A 303 -5.62 -4.28 -12.94
CA GLY A 303 -6.91 -3.92 -13.54
C GLY A 303 -8.05 -3.65 -12.56
N HIS A 304 -7.93 -3.96 -11.27
CA HIS A 304 -8.94 -3.66 -10.25
C HIS A 304 -8.82 -2.23 -9.72
N PHE A 305 -9.96 -1.58 -9.49
CA PHE A 305 -10.01 -0.31 -8.77
C PHE A 305 -10.07 -0.58 -7.26
N ILE A 306 -8.96 -0.28 -6.57
CA ILE A 306 -8.82 -0.56 -5.14
C ILE A 306 -9.01 0.71 -4.35
N ILE A 307 -9.97 0.68 -3.44
CA ILE A 307 -10.28 1.71 -2.46
C ILE A 307 -9.80 1.19 -1.11
N TYR A 308 -8.88 1.89 -0.45
CA TYR A 308 -8.38 1.42 0.83
C TYR A 308 -7.91 2.55 1.73
N HIS A 309 -7.78 2.25 3.01
CA HIS A 309 -7.02 3.06 3.95
C HIS A 309 -6.33 2.16 4.98
N SER A 310 -5.10 2.49 5.35
CA SER A 310 -4.39 1.83 6.44
C SER A 310 -4.36 2.70 7.69
N GLY A 311 -4.13 2.07 8.82
CA GLY A 311 -3.95 2.74 10.10
C GLY A 311 -2.65 2.33 10.78
N ALA A 312 -1.92 3.32 11.31
CA ALA A 312 -0.67 3.13 12.03
C ALA A 312 -0.56 4.13 13.18
N GLN A 313 -0.50 3.61 14.40
CA GLN A 313 -0.22 4.39 15.62
C GLN A 313 0.16 3.45 16.78
N ALA A 314 0.42 4.00 17.96
CA ALA A 314 0.62 3.21 19.17
C ALA A 314 -0.50 2.16 19.33
N GLU A 315 -0.13 0.96 19.75
CA GLU A 315 -0.97 -0.24 19.95
C GLU A 315 -1.41 -0.97 18.68
N THR A 316 -1.32 -0.41 17.45
CA THR A 316 -2.07 -1.00 16.34
C THR A 316 -1.46 -0.79 14.94
N ARG A 317 -1.79 -1.75 14.06
CA ARG A 317 -1.81 -1.59 12.60
C ARG A 317 -3.13 -2.11 12.08
N THR A 318 -3.75 -1.36 11.18
CA THR A 318 -5.06 -1.68 10.61
C THR A 318 -5.06 -1.49 9.10
N LEU A 319 -5.98 -2.16 8.41
CA LEU A 319 -6.21 -2.00 6.98
C LEU A 319 -7.69 -2.24 6.67
N LEU A 320 -8.25 -1.40 5.82
CA LEU A 320 -9.58 -1.54 5.26
C LEU A 320 -9.47 -1.41 3.75
N VAL A 321 -9.96 -2.41 3.02
CA VAL A 321 -9.90 -2.48 1.54
C VAL A 321 -11.30 -2.70 1.01
N TYR A 322 -11.64 -2.07 -0.10
CA TYR A 322 -12.85 -2.32 -0.87
C TYR A 322 -12.55 -2.36 -2.36
N ILE A 323 -13.00 -3.40 -3.04
CA ILE A 323 -12.88 -3.61 -4.49
C ILE A 323 -14.29 -3.72 -5.06
N PRO A 324 -14.85 -2.61 -5.59
CA PRO A 324 -16.26 -2.57 -6.01
C PRO A 324 -16.61 -3.56 -7.11
N SER A 325 -15.71 -3.80 -8.10
CA SER A 325 -15.94 -4.75 -9.20
C SER A 325 -16.16 -6.17 -8.71
N GLU A 326 -15.55 -6.53 -7.58
CA GLU A 326 -15.59 -7.86 -6.97
C GLU A 326 -16.63 -7.98 -5.85
N ASP A 327 -17.30 -6.86 -5.51
CA ASP A 327 -18.10 -6.71 -4.28
C ASP A 327 -17.37 -7.31 -3.06
N LEU A 328 -16.06 -7.04 -2.99
CA LEU A 328 -15.15 -7.58 -1.99
C LEU A 328 -14.65 -6.47 -1.06
N ALA A 329 -14.89 -6.66 0.24
CA ALA A 329 -14.27 -5.83 1.27
C ALA A 329 -13.45 -6.69 2.24
N VAL A 330 -12.30 -6.18 2.69
CA VAL A 330 -11.41 -6.82 3.67
C VAL A 330 -11.08 -5.85 4.77
N ALA A 331 -11.21 -6.27 6.03
CA ALA A 331 -10.82 -5.52 7.21
C ALA A 331 -9.79 -6.33 8.01
N PHE A 332 -8.75 -5.64 8.48
CA PHE A 332 -7.66 -6.21 9.28
C PHE A 332 -7.31 -5.29 10.45
N GLY A 333 -7.05 -5.87 11.61
CA GLY A 333 -6.50 -5.18 12.77
C GLY A 333 -5.56 -6.08 13.55
N CYS A 334 -4.41 -5.57 14.00
CA CYS A 334 -3.51 -6.28 14.89
C CYS A 334 -2.98 -5.38 16.00
N ASN A 335 -2.49 -6.00 17.06
CA ASN A 335 -2.00 -5.34 18.25
C ASN A 335 -0.47 -5.21 18.32
N LEU A 336 0.21 -5.23 17.16
CA LEU A 336 1.66 -5.00 17.06
C LEU A 336 1.96 -3.78 16.21
N GLU A 337 2.64 -2.77 16.76
CA GLU A 337 3.00 -1.53 16.07
C GLU A 337 3.96 -1.72 14.88
N ASN A 338 4.76 -2.78 14.91
CA ASN A 338 5.76 -3.06 13.87
C ASN A 338 5.22 -3.99 12.76
N ALA A 339 3.96 -4.41 12.80
CA ALA A 339 3.38 -5.29 11.80
C ALA A 339 3.16 -4.59 10.45
N ASN A 340 3.21 -5.37 9.36
CA ASN A 340 2.84 -4.91 8.03
C ASN A 340 1.39 -5.33 7.70
N PRO A 341 0.38 -4.45 7.84
CA PRO A 341 -1.00 -4.81 7.61
C PRO A 341 -1.30 -5.16 6.14
N TYR A 342 -0.53 -4.60 5.20
CA TYR A 342 -0.69 -4.88 3.77
C TYR A 342 -0.38 -6.34 3.43
N LEU A 343 0.60 -6.94 4.12
CA LEU A 343 0.97 -8.34 3.91
C LEU A 343 -0.20 -9.28 4.22
N TYR A 344 -0.91 -9.04 5.31
CA TYR A 344 -2.05 -9.86 5.73
C TYR A 344 -3.31 -9.57 4.93
N GLY A 345 -3.67 -8.29 4.81
CA GLY A 345 -4.92 -7.90 4.15
C GLY A 345 -4.91 -8.16 2.64
N PHE A 346 -3.86 -7.78 1.92
CA PHE A 346 -3.79 -8.05 0.48
C PHE A 346 -3.51 -9.53 0.16
N ARG A 347 -2.92 -10.29 1.10
CA ARG A 347 -2.85 -11.75 0.95
C ARG A 347 -4.24 -12.38 0.95
N LEU A 348 -5.15 -11.88 1.79
CA LEU A 348 -6.54 -12.35 1.78
C LEU A 348 -7.23 -12.01 0.45
N VAL A 349 -7.09 -10.77 -0.04
CA VAL A 349 -7.60 -10.38 -1.36
C VAL A 349 -7.08 -11.33 -2.45
N GLN A 350 -5.78 -11.58 -2.49
CA GLN A 350 -5.12 -12.44 -3.46
C GLN A 350 -5.67 -13.87 -3.45
N VAL A 351 -5.84 -14.44 -2.24
CA VAL A 351 -6.37 -15.80 -2.05
C VAL A 351 -7.85 -15.87 -2.47
N LEU A 352 -8.64 -14.83 -2.14
CA LEU A 352 -10.06 -14.78 -2.48
C LEU A 352 -10.31 -14.59 -3.99
N LEU A 353 -9.46 -13.88 -4.69
CA LEU A 353 -9.56 -13.68 -6.14
C LEU A 353 -8.85 -14.77 -6.95
N GLU A 354 -7.97 -15.56 -6.32
CA GLU A 354 -7.10 -16.56 -7.00
C GLU A 354 -6.27 -15.92 -8.12
N GLU A 355 -5.78 -14.71 -7.87
CA GLU A 355 -5.05 -13.91 -8.84
C GLU A 355 -3.64 -13.58 -8.35
N PRO A 356 -2.64 -13.50 -9.26
CA PRO A 356 -1.36 -12.88 -8.94
C PRO A 356 -1.60 -11.43 -8.52
N TRP A 357 -0.93 -10.97 -7.47
CA TRP A 357 -1.11 -9.61 -6.96
C TRP A 357 0.16 -8.79 -7.19
N GLY A 358 0.03 -7.71 -7.94
CA GLY A 358 1.16 -6.88 -8.34
C GLY A 358 2.04 -7.55 -9.37
N LEU A 359 1.40 -8.06 -10.43
CA LEU A 359 2.06 -8.76 -11.53
C LEU A 359 2.87 -7.77 -12.37
N GLY A 360 4.10 -7.47 -11.93
CA GLY A 360 5.07 -6.70 -12.69
C GLY A 360 5.86 -7.57 -13.66
N ALA A 361 6.53 -6.92 -14.63
CA ALA A 361 7.43 -7.59 -15.56
C ALA A 361 8.85 -7.01 -15.49
N TYR A 362 9.82 -7.86 -15.79
CA TYR A 362 11.22 -7.51 -15.89
C TYR A 362 11.73 -7.74 -17.30
N THR A 363 12.42 -6.74 -17.88
CA THR A 363 12.99 -6.81 -19.23
C THR A 363 14.53 -6.76 -19.22
N GLY A 364 15.14 -6.43 -18.10
CA GLY A 364 16.60 -6.28 -17.96
C GLY A 364 17.13 -4.95 -18.49
N ASP A 365 16.28 -4.07 -19.00
CA ASP A 365 16.68 -2.78 -19.57
C ASP A 365 15.71 -1.65 -19.16
N GLU A 366 16.25 -0.58 -18.56
CA GLU A 366 15.47 0.56 -18.05
C GLU A 366 14.56 1.21 -19.10
N LYS A 367 15.01 1.28 -20.34
CA LYS A 367 14.22 1.89 -21.42
C LYS A 367 13.07 0.99 -21.83
N THR A 368 13.32 -0.29 -21.88
CA THR A 368 12.31 -1.31 -22.20
C THR A 368 11.32 -1.49 -21.06
N ASP A 369 11.78 -1.41 -19.79
CA ASP A 369 10.91 -1.37 -18.60
C ASP A 369 9.96 -0.17 -18.63
N LEU A 370 10.41 1.00 -19.15
CA LEU A 370 9.57 2.18 -19.29
C LEU A 370 8.46 1.99 -20.33
N VAL A 371 8.72 1.25 -21.42
CA VAL A 371 7.68 0.87 -22.38
C VAL A 371 6.65 -0.06 -21.73
N TYR A 372 7.12 -1.07 -20.99
CA TYR A 372 6.22 -1.95 -20.26
C TYR A 372 5.38 -1.17 -19.23
N TYR A 373 5.99 -0.25 -18.46
CA TYR A 373 5.26 0.59 -17.52
C TYR A 373 4.14 1.39 -18.19
N ALA A 374 4.34 1.89 -19.41
CA ALA A 374 3.27 2.59 -20.14
C ALA A 374 2.08 1.67 -20.45
N LEU A 375 2.34 0.42 -20.86
CA LEU A 375 1.29 -0.58 -21.08
C LEU A 375 0.58 -0.93 -19.76
N GLU A 376 1.33 -1.17 -18.70
CA GLU A 376 0.82 -1.52 -17.38
C GLU A 376 -0.04 -0.41 -16.78
N ASP A 377 0.42 0.86 -16.86
CA ASP A 377 -0.34 2.02 -16.36
C ASP A 377 -1.65 2.21 -17.12
N SER A 378 -1.60 2.08 -18.47
CA SER A 378 -2.80 2.16 -19.29
C SER A 378 -3.77 0.99 -19.03
N PHE A 379 -3.26 -0.22 -18.82
CA PHE A 379 -4.03 -1.40 -18.43
C PHE A 379 -4.70 -1.19 -17.07
N ASN A 380 -3.93 -0.86 -16.05
CA ASN A 380 -4.42 -0.74 -14.67
C ASN A 380 -5.51 0.33 -14.56
N TYR A 381 -5.25 1.55 -15.03
CA TYR A 381 -6.19 2.66 -14.93
C TYR A 381 -7.35 2.54 -15.94
N GLY A 382 -7.08 1.99 -17.12
CA GLY A 382 -8.11 1.85 -18.15
C GLY A 382 -9.08 0.71 -17.89
N LEU A 383 -8.59 -0.49 -17.53
CA LEU A 383 -9.44 -1.62 -17.21
C LEU A 383 -10.26 -1.34 -15.94
N SER A 384 -9.62 -0.83 -14.88
CA SER A 384 -10.34 -0.47 -13.65
C SER A 384 -11.41 0.61 -13.87
N TYR A 385 -11.18 1.56 -14.78
CA TYR A 385 -12.20 2.52 -15.19
C TYR A 385 -13.37 1.83 -15.88
N PHE A 386 -13.07 0.96 -16.87
CA PHE A 386 -14.09 0.20 -17.59
C PHE A 386 -14.90 -0.70 -16.66
N GLU A 387 -14.23 -1.41 -15.75
CA GLU A 387 -14.88 -2.28 -14.76
C GLU A 387 -15.88 -1.50 -13.88
N ARG A 388 -15.52 -0.28 -13.48
CA ARG A 388 -16.36 0.57 -12.64
C ARG A 388 -17.56 1.16 -13.38
N TYR A 389 -17.38 1.60 -14.62
CA TYR A 389 -18.40 2.35 -15.36
C TYR A 389 -19.06 1.57 -16.50
N LYS A 390 -18.56 0.39 -16.84
CA LYS A 390 -18.98 -0.48 -17.96
C LYS A 390 -19.01 0.23 -19.33
N LYS A 391 -18.23 1.30 -19.44
CA LYS A 391 -18.07 2.11 -20.66
C LYS A 391 -16.65 2.70 -20.72
N PRO A 392 -16.16 3.09 -21.91
CA PRO A 392 -14.87 3.79 -22.00
C PRO A 392 -14.96 5.19 -21.42
N LEU A 393 -13.82 5.82 -21.12
CA LEU A 393 -13.78 7.18 -20.59
C LEU A 393 -14.33 8.20 -21.62
N THR A 394 -14.18 7.92 -22.92
CA THR A 394 -14.75 8.68 -24.02
C THR A 394 -15.04 7.76 -25.20
N GLU A 395 -16.07 8.09 -25.97
CA GLU A 395 -16.37 7.48 -27.28
C GLU A 395 -16.09 8.45 -28.45
N ASP A 396 -15.69 9.69 -28.14
CA ASP A 396 -15.35 10.70 -29.15
C ASP A 396 -14.14 10.26 -29.97
N PRO A 397 -14.27 10.10 -31.32
CA PRO A 397 -13.21 9.60 -32.18
C PRO A 397 -11.96 10.50 -32.20
N GLU A 398 -12.13 11.82 -32.12
CA GLU A 398 -11.01 12.76 -32.16
C GLU A 398 -10.23 12.75 -30.82
N GLU A 399 -10.93 12.64 -29.68
CA GLU A 399 -10.29 12.45 -28.39
C GLU A 399 -9.53 11.13 -28.32
N LEU A 400 -10.12 10.04 -28.80
CA LEU A 400 -9.49 8.73 -28.85
C LEU A 400 -8.26 8.76 -29.76
N LYS A 401 -8.37 9.34 -30.96
CA LYS A 401 -7.23 9.48 -31.88
C LYS A 401 -6.06 10.25 -31.25
N LYS A 402 -6.33 11.35 -30.55
CA LYS A 402 -5.32 12.09 -29.79
C LYS A 402 -4.70 11.24 -28.68
N ALA A 403 -5.51 10.46 -27.95
CA ALA A 403 -5.03 9.59 -26.88
C ALA A 403 -4.15 8.46 -27.40
N PHE A 404 -4.57 7.76 -28.48
CA PHE A 404 -3.78 6.70 -29.11
C PHE A 404 -2.49 7.24 -29.73
N SER A 405 -2.53 8.44 -30.33
CA SER A 405 -1.34 9.11 -30.84
C SER A 405 -0.35 9.44 -29.72
N TYR A 406 -0.84 10.03 -28.61
CA TYR A 406 -0.01 10.32 -27.44
C TYR A 406 0.65 9.04 -26.89
N PHE A 407 -0.16 8.00 -26.66
CA PHE A 407 0.32 6.72 -26.15
C PHE A 407 1.37 6.09 -27.08
N SER A 408 1.04 5.94 -28.37
CA SER A 408 1.93 5.32 -29.37
C SER A 408 3.23 6.07 -29.57
N ASN A 409 3.20 7.41 -29.53
CA ASN A 409 4.41 8.22 -29.72
C ASN A 409 5.36 8.08 -28.54
N TYR A 410 4.85 8.24 -27.30
CA TYR A 410 5.71 8.27 -26.13
C TYR A 410 6.08 6.88 -25.60
N ALA A 411 5.28 5.85 -25.86
CA ALA A 411 5.61 4.44 -25.56
C ALA A 411 6.34 3.74 -26.72
N SER A 412 6.65 4.42 -27.85
CA SER A 412 7.41 3.82 -28.96
C SER A 412 8.82 3.44 -28.49
N PRO A 413 9.27 2.19 -28.72
CA PRO A 413 10.60 1.74 -28.35
C PRO A 413 11.73 2.63 -28.88
N SER A 414 11.63 3.09 -30.14
CA SER A 414 12.62 3.97 -30.75
C SER A 414 12.64 5.37 -30.13
N PHE A 415 11.46 5.93 -29.82
CA PHE A 415 11.36 7.22 -29.13
C PHE A 415 11.94 7.14 -27.72
N VAL A 416 11.55 6.13 -26.95
CA VAL A 416 12.06 5.89 -25.58
C VAL A 416 13.58 5.70 -25.59
N SER A 417 14.11 4.93 -26.57
CA SER A 417 15.54 4.70 -26.67
C SER A 417 16.34 5.98 -26.95
N LYS A 418 15.83 6.86 -27.81
CA LYS A 418 16.50 8.11 -28.21
C LYS A 418 16.26 9.26 -27.23
N ASN A 419 15.10 9.32 -26.59
CA ASN A 419 14.61 10.46 -25.81
C ASN A 419 14.16 10.04 -24.39
N TYR A 420 14.88 9.16 -23.73
CA TYR A 420 14.45 8.51 -22.46
C TYR A 420 13.87 9.48 -21.42
N ARG A 421 14.56 10.62 -21.16
CA ARG A 421 14.13 11.60 -20.16
C ARG A 421 12.75 12.20 -20.51
N VAL A 422 12.57 12.60 -21.77
CA VAL A 422 11.30 13.17 -22.24
C VAL A 422 10.20 12.11 -22.24
N ALA A 423 10.51 10.89 -22.74
CA ALA A 423 9.58 9.78 -22.73
C ALA A 423 9.12 9.45 -21.30
N SER A 424 10.06 9.35 -20.34
CA SER A 424 9.76 9.08 -18.93
C SER A 424 8.82 10.13 -18.32
N GLU A 425 9.06 11.43 -18.62
CA GLU A 425 8.18 12.49 -18.15
C GLU A 425 6.78 12.39 -18.76
N LYS A 426 6.68 12.18 -20.06
CA LYS A 426 5.39 12.10 -20.78
C LYS A 426 4.61 10.85 -20.40
N ILE A 427 5.28 9.70 -20.27
CA ILE A 427 4.64 8.44 -19.83
C ILE A 427 4.09 8.59 -18.42
N LYS A 428 4.86 9.13 -17.48
CA LYS A 428 4.38 9.38 -16.10
C LYS A 428 3.17 10.33 -16.05
N LYS A 429 3.05 11.25 -17.01
CA LYS A 429 1.90 12.17 -17.11
C LYS A 429 0.70 11.54 -17.83
N GLY A 430 0.85 10.43 -18.55
CA GLY A 430 -0.14 9.87 -19.45
C GLY A 430 -1.53 9.62 -18.90
N ARG A 431 -1.62 9.22 -17.64
CA ARG A 431 -2.90 8.99 -16.91
C ARG A 431 -3.53 10.26 -16.32
N HIS A 432 -2.77 11.35 -16.22
CA HIS A 432 -3.21 12.57 -15.55
C HIS A 432 -4.00 13.51 -16.47
N PRO A 433 -4.89 14.37 -15.92
CA PRO A 433 -5.60 15.41 -16.66
C PRO A 433 -4.71 16.32 -17.50
N ILE A 434 -3.51 16.66 -17.02
CA ILE A 434 -2.52 17.46 -17.74
C ILE A 434 -2.12 16.86 -19.09
N ALA A 435 -2.24 15.56 -19.27
CA ALA A 435 -2.04 14.84 -20.53
C ALA A 435 -3.35 14.34 -21.15
N GLY A 436 -4.49 14.98 -20.82
CA GLY A 436 -5.80 14.60 -21.31
C GLY A 436 -6.26 13.19 -20.90
N LYS A 437 -5.67 12.61 -19.85
CA LYS A 437 -5.91 11.22 -19.37
C LYS A 437 -5.72 10.18 -20.49
N ALA A 438 -4.74 10.38 -21.39
CA ALA A 438 -4.55 9.57 -22.59
C ALA A 438 -4.48 8.07 -22.27
N PHE A 439 -3.76 7.66 -21.24
CA PHE A 439 -3.60 6.24 -20.88
C PHE A 439 -4.91 5.62 -20.38
N ILE A 440 -5.73 6.37 -19.64
CA ILE A 440 -7.04 5.89 -19.18
C ILE A 440 -7.98 5.76 -20.39
N LYS A 441 -7.97 6.71 -21.32
CA LYS A 441 -8.77 6.66 -22.55
C LYS A 441 -8.41 5.44 -23.41
N VAL A 442 -7.11 5.21 -23.64
CA VAL A 442 -6.64 4.05 -24.41
C VAL A 442 -7.04 2.75 -23.72
N GLY A 443 -6.67 2.56 -22.46
CA GLY A 443 -6.93 1.32 -21.75
C GLY A 443 -8.43 1.02 -21.57
N SER A 444 -9.27 2.01 -21.24
CA SER A 444 -10.72 1.81 -21.11
C SER A 444 -11.40 1.52 -22.45
N PHE A 445 -10.93 2.12 -23.55
CA PHE A 445 -11.41 1.81 -24.89
C PHE A 445 -11.03 0.37 -25.30
N VAL A 446 -9.79 -0.03 -25.06
CA VAL A 446 -9.32 -1.41 -25.30
C VAL A 446 -10.17 -2.41 -24.50
N ALA A 447 -10.37 -2.19 -23.22
CA ALA A 447 -11.20 -3.04 -22.36
C ALA A 447 -12.64 -3.16 -22.90
N TRP A 448 -13.24 -2.04 -23.29
CA TRP A 448 -14.57 -2.00 -23.88
C TRP A 448 -14.68 -2.82 -25.18
N LYS A 449 -13.69 -2.70 -26.08
CA LYS A 449 -13.68 -3.46 -27.33
C LYS A 449 -13.49 -4.94 -27.09
N LEU A 450 -12.58 -5.31 -26.18
CA LEU A 450 -12.36 -6.70 -25.80
C LEU A 450 -13.59 -7.33 -25.13
N SER A 451 -14.28 -6.58 -24.25
CA SER A 451 -15.51 -7.01 -23.61
C SER A 451 -16.63 -7.24 -24.62
N LYS A 452 -16.78 -6.34 -25.62
CA LYS A 452 -17.76 -6.52 -26.71
C LYS A 452 -17.47 -7.73 -27.61
N ALA A 453 -16.19 -8.00 -27.86
CA ALA A 453 -15.78 -9.08 -28.77
C ALA A 453 -15.76 -10.46 -28.10
N TYR A 454 -15.41 -10.53 -26.82
CA TYR A 454 -15.15 -11.80 -26.12
C TYR A 454 -16.01 -12.03 -24.86
N GLY A 455 -16.92 -11.11 -24.53
CA GLY A 455 -17.75 -11.14 -23.32
C GLY A 455 -17.06 -10.56 -22.08
N GLY A 456 -17.88 -10.19 -21.09
CA GLY A 456 -17.41 -9.58 -19.83
C GLY A 456 -16.55 -10.51 -18.99
N GLU A 457 -16.85 -11.83 -18.99
CA GLU A 457 -16.08 -12.84 -18.26
C GLU A 457 -14.61 -12.95 -18.72
N ARG A 458 -14.30 -12.43 -19.93
CA ARG A 458 -12.92 -12.38 -20.42
C ARG A 458 -12.05 -11.42 -19.63
N MET A 459 -12.63 -10.48 -18.88
CA MET A 459 -11.86 -9.49 -18.09
C MET A 459 -11.07 -10.19 -16.97
N ASP A 460 -11.62 -11.24 -16.35
CA ASP A 460 -10.93 -12.07 -15.35
C ASP A 460 -9.61 -12.66 -15.88
N PHE A 461 -9.62 -13.01 -17.17
CA PHE A 461 -8.39 -13.48 -17.82
C PHE A 461 -7.30 -12.40 -17.80
N TYR A 462 -7.64 -11.13 -17.99
CA TYR A 462 -6.66 -10.05 -18.01
C TYR A 462 -6.18 -9.68 -16.61
N HIS A 463 -7.03 -9.74 -15.60
CA HIS A 463 -6.63 -9.59 -14.20
C HIS A 463 -5.55 -10.62 -13.80
N ARG A 464 -5.71 -11.86 -14.27
CA ARG A 464 -4.76 -12.97 -14.01
C ARG A 464 -3.49 -12.93 -14.85
N ASN A 465 -3.47 -12.24 -15.97
CA ASN A 465 -2.39 -12.31 -16.96
C ASN A 465 -1.74 -10.98 -17.28
N GLY A 466 -2.30 -9.85 -16.84
CA GLY A 466 -1.72 -8.51 -16.94
C GLY A 466 -1.80 -7.85 -18.31
N ALA A 467 -1.04 -6.78 -18.46
CA ALA A 467 -1.10 -5.85 -19.58
C ALA A 467 -0.73 -6.47 -20.96
N ILE A 468 0.23 -7.41 -20.97
CA ILE A 468 0.74 -7.94 -22.27
C ILE A 468 -0.36 -8.66 -23.05
N PRO A 469 -1.06 -9.68 -22.52
CA PRO A 469 -2.14 -10.34 -23.25
C PRO A 469 -3.36 -9.42 -23.49
N PHE A 470 -3.57 -8.43 -22.66
CA PHE A 470 -4.62 -7.42 -22.85
C PHE A 470 -4.41 -6.65 -24.16
N PHE A 471 -3.23 -6.07 -24.37
CA PHE A 471 -2.91 -5.39 -25.62
C PHE A 471 -2.69 -6.35 -26.79
N GLU A 472 -2.11 -7.53 -26.59
CA GLU A 472 -1.94 -8.54 -27.63
C GLU A 472 -3.30 -8.96 -28.23
N ASN A 473 -4.30 -9.20 -27.39
CA ASN A 473 -5.64 -9.60 -27.85
C ASN A 473 -6.37 -8.43 -28.53
N TYR A 474 -6.16 -7.18 -28.11
CA TYR A 474 -6.66 -6.02 -28.83
C TYR A 474 -6.07 -5.93 -30.23
N LEU A 475 -4.75 -6.12 -30.38
CA LEU A 475 -4.12 -6.15 -31.70
C LEU A 475 -4.63 -7.29 -32.59
N LYS A 476 -4.89 -8.48 -32.03
CA LYS A 476 -5.50 -9.60 -32.76
C LYS A 476 -6.91 -9.25 -33.22
N LEU A 477 -7.71 -8.63 -32.36
CA LEU A 477 -9.06 -8.18 -32.69
C LEU A 477 -9.04 -7.15 -33.84
N CYS A 478 -8.17 -6.15 -33.77
CA CYS A 478 -8.08 -5.11 -34.82
C CYS A 478 -7.57 -5.66 -36.16
N ASN A 479 -6.72 -6.69 -36.13
CA ASN A 479 -6.24 -7.34 -37.40
C ASN A 479 -7.33 -8.22 -38.03
N SER A 480 -8.19 -8.85 -37.24
CA SER A 480 -9.25 -9.72 -37.75
C SER A 480 -10.56 -9.00 -38.06
N GLN A 481 -10.85 -7.92 -37.33
CA GLN A 481 -12.11 -7.15 -37.42
C GLN A 481 -11.82 -5.64 -37.30
N ARG A 482 -11.22 -5.10 -38.39
CA ARG A 482 -10.69 -3.74 -38.44
C ARG A 482 -11.72 -2.65 -38.08
N GLU A 483 -12.96 -2.86 -38.47
CA GLU A 483 -14.08 -1.93 -38.22
C GLU A 483 -14.39 -1.77 -36.73
N LEU A 484 -14.25 -2.84 -35.94
CA LEU A 484 -14.50 -2.78 -34.49
C LEU A 484 -13.56 -1.85 -33.76
N CYS A 485 -12.35 -1.67 -34.25
CA CYS A 485 -11.34 -0.79 -33.65
C CYS A 485 -11.40 0.65 -34.19
N GLY A 486 -12.24 0.94 -35.18
CA GLY A 486 -12.35 2.29 -35.78
C GLY A 486 -11.03 2.86 -36.31
N GLY A 487 -10.09 2.01 -36.73
CA GLY A 487 -8.77 2.41 -37.19
C GLY A 487 -7.79 2.86 -36.10
N LEU A 488 -8.18 2.73 -34.82
CA LEU A 488 -7.35 3.09 -33.65
C LEU A 488 -6.37 1.94 -33.36
N THR A 489 -5.12 2.09 -33.80
CA THR A 489 -4.03 1.11 -33.65
C THR A 489 -2.85 1.71 -32.89
N LEU A 490 -1.97 0.85 -32.43
CA LEU A 490 -0.70 1.25 -31.83
C LEU A 490 0.36 1.46 -32.95
N SER A 491 1.50 2.08 -32.60
CA SER A 491 2.60 2.18 -33.55
C SER A 491 3.13 0.79 -33.93
N SER A 492 3.59 0.64 -35.18
CA SER A 492 4.07 -0.65 -35.72
C SER A 492 5.21 -1.25 -34.87
N GLU A 493 6.08 -0.41 -34.29
CA GLU A 493 7.16 -0.84 -33.42
C GLU A 493 6.61 -1.44 -32.10
N LEU A 494 5.63 -0.76 -31.50
CA LEU A 494 4.99 -1.21 -30.26
C LEU A 494 4.20 -2.49 -30.46
N GLU A 495 3.49 -2.61 -31.60
CA GLU A 495 2.80 -3.85 -31.99
C GLU A 495 3.76 -5.04 -32.14
N LYS A 496 4.90 -4.84 -32.82
CA LYS A 496 5.92 -5.89 -32.97
C LYS A 496 6.47 -6.31 -31.62
N LEU A 497 6.72 -5.37 -30.74
CA LEU A 497 7.23 -5.63 -29.39
C LEU A 497 6.21 -6.40 -28.55
N ILE A 498 4.94 -5.99 -28.54
CA ILE A 498 3.86 -6.68 -27.81
C ILE A 498 3.69 -8.11 -28.30
N LYS A 499 3.71 -8.35 -29.61
CA LYS A 499 3.63 -9.70 -30.22
C LYS A 499 4.83 -10.58 -29.81
N LYS A 500 6.04 -10.02 -29.75
CA LYS A 500 7.23 -10.71 -29.24
C LYS A 500 7.07 -11.06 -27.76
N TRP A 501 6.67 -10.08 -26.96
CA TRP A 501 6.46 -10.25 -25.52
C TRP A 501 5.33 -11.23 -25.20
N GLY A 502 4.27 -11.27 -25.99
CA GLY A 502 3.16 -12.22 -25.79
C GLY A 502 3.61 -13.68 -25.80
N LYS A 503 4.58 -14.02 -26.66
CA LYS A 503 5.16 -15.39 -26.70
C LYS A 503 5.97 -15.70 -25.44
N ASP A 504 6.87 -14.79 -25.06
CA ASP A 504 7.71 -14.95 -23.87
C ASP A 504 6.87 -14.96 -22.59
N TRP A 505 5.89 -14.06 -22.48
CA TRP A 505 5.01 -13.93 -21.33
C TRP A 505 4.17 -15.18 -21.09
N LYS A 506 3.56 -15.73 -22.15
CA LYS A 506 2.80 -17.00 -22.06
C LYS A 506 3.66 -18.16 -21.58
N ARG A 507 4.94 -18.21 -21.96
CA ARG A 507 5.88 -19.24 -21.55
C ARG A 507 6.34 -19.04 -20.09
N THR A 508 6.59 -17.79 -19.69
CA THR A 508 7.18 -17.44 -18.40
C THR A 508 6.15 -17.24 -17.28
N LEU A 509 4.92 -16.81 -17.61
CA LEU A 509 3.79 -16.75 -16.69
C LEU A 509 2.92 -18.02 -16.83
N ASN A 510 3.44 -19.15 -16.40
CA ASN A 510 2.76 -20.43 -16.34
C ASN A 510 2.26 -20.75 -14.93
N ASP A 511 1.66 -21.92 -14.71
CA ASP A 511 1.08 -22.29 -13.42
C ASP A 511 2.12 -22.37 -12.30
N ASP A 512 3.37 -22.79 -12.57
CA ASP A 512 4.45 -22.81 -11.60
C ASP A 512 4.78 -21.39 -11.11
N THR A 513 4.90 -20.42 -12.03
CA THR A 513 5.22 -19.03 -11.68
C THR A 513 4.02 -18.33 -11.03
N ARG A 514 2.78 -18.58 -11.47
CA ARG A 514 1.57 -18.07 -10.81
C ARG A 514 1.46 -18.56 -9.37
N THR A 515 1.71 -19.84 -9.13
CA THR A 515 1.72 -20.41 -7.79
C THR A 515 2.74 -19.70 -6.87
N LEU A 516 3.89 -19.28 -7.41
CA LEU A 516 4.88 -18.52 -6.65
C LEU A 516 4.44 -17.07 -6.37
N PHE A 517 3.66 -16.43 -7.24
CA PHE A 517 3.05 -15.14 -6.95
C PHE A 517 2.00 -15.23 -5.84
N ILE A 518 1.21 -16.29 -5.84
CA ILE A 518 0.17 -16.55 -4.84
C ILE A 518 0.79 -17.10 -3.55
N GLY A 519 1.83 -17.93 -3.64
CA GLY A 519 2.56 -18.52 -2.53
C GLY A 519 3.69 -17.66 -2.00
N ALA A 520 4.38 -18.16 -0.99
CA ALA A 520 5.65 -17.59 -0.53
C ALA A 520 6.81 -18.45 -1.01
N PHE A 521 7.96 -17.83 -1.24
CA PHE A 521 9.22 -18.58 -1.45
C PHE A 521 9.58 -19.33 -0.16
N SER A 522 9.70 -20.66 -0.27
CA SER A 522 10.02 -21.54 0.87
C SER A 522 11.30 -22.34 0.64
N ASP A 523 11.53 -22.80 -0.59
CA ASP A 523 12.73 -23.51 -1.02
C ASP A 523 13.41 -22.75 -2.17
N PHE A 524 14.25 -21.78 -1.82
CA PHE A 524 14.94 -20.91 -2.77
C PHE A 524 15.79 -21.68 -3.79
N SER A 525 16.41 -22.80 -3.38
CA SER A 525 17.24 -23.61 -4.25
C SER A 525 16.44 -24.34 -5.32
N LYS A 526 15.38 -25.03 -4.92
CA LYS A 526 14.52 -25.78 -5.83
C LYS A 526 13.73 -24.85 -6.75
N GLN A 527 13.06 -23.85 -6.16
CA GLN A 527 12.27 -22.86 -6.89
C GLN A 527 13.16 -22.04 -7.84
N GLY A 528 14.38 -21.69 -7.42
CA GLY A 528 15.34 -20.99 -8.24
C GLY A 528 15.79 -21.76 -9.49
N LYS A 529 16.02 -23.07 -9.38
CA LYS A 529 16.34 -23.91 -10.54
C LYS A 529 15.20 -23.92 -11.56
N VAL A 530 13.95 -24.01 -11.10
CA VAL A 530 12.76 -24.00 -11.94
C VAL A 530 12.62 -22.64 -12.65
N LEU A 531 12.70 -21.53 -11.92
CA LEU A 531 12.59 -20.18 -12.49
C LEU A 531 13.67 -19.86 -13.50
N LYS A 532 14.94 -20.21 -13.23
CA LYS A 532 16.04 -20.04 -14.18
C LYS A 532 15.79 -20.74 -15.51
N ARG A 533 15.27 -21.96 -15.47
CA ARG A 533 14.92 -22.73 -16.68
C ARG A 533 13.77 -22.05 -17.43
N ILE A 534 12.72 -21.60 -16.73
CA ILE A 534 11.56 -20.94 -17.33
C ILE A 534 11.93 -19.60 -17.95
N PHE A 535 12.78 -18.79 -17.30
CA PHE A 535 13.13 -17.43 -17.75
C PHE A 535 14.27 -17.41 -18.78
N SER A 536 14.98 -18.53 -18.96
CA SER A 536 16.09 -18.62 -19.92
C SER A 536 15.67 -18.19 -21.33
N GLY A 537 16.39 -17.23 -21.91
CA GLY A 537 16.19 -16.72 -23.25
C GLY A 537 14.91 -15.88 -23.45
N ALA A 538 14.16 -15.57 -22.38
CA ALA A 538 13.00 -14.68 -22.48
C ALA A 538 13.44 -13.21 -22.49
N SER A 539 12.79 -12.40 -23.32
CA SER A 539 13.00 -10.94 -23.37
C SER A 539 12.14 -10.18 -22.36
N ILE A 540 11.20 -10.87 -21.73
CA ILE A 540 10.33 -10.36 -20.65
C ILE A 540 9.82 -11.55 -19.83
N TYR A 541 9.77 -11.37 -18.51
CA TYR A 541 9.27 -12.38 -17.58
C TYR A 541 8.81 -11.74 -16.28
N PRO A 542 8.02 -12.44 -15.43
CA PRO A 542 7.51 -11.93 -14.18
C PRO A 542 8.60 -11.41 -13.23
N ASP A 543 8.36 -10.27 -12.59
CA ASP A 543 9.27 -9.66 -11.62
C ASP A 543 8.96 -10.10 -10.18
N PHE A 544 9.78 -10.98 -9.63
CA PHE A 544 9.74 -11.41 -8.23
C PHE A 544 10.72 -10.66 -7.32
N THR A 545 11.37 -9.59 -7.79
CA THR A 545 12.38 -8.89 -6.97
C THR A 545 11.81 -8.37 -5.66
N GLY A 546 10.55 -7.92 -5.66
CA GLY A 546 9.86 -7.45 -4.46
C GLY A 546 9.68 -8.54 -3.41
N GLN A 547 9.14 -9.70 -3.82
CA GLN A 547 8.89 -10.85 -2.95
C GLN A 547 10.20 -11.44 -2.41
N LEU A 548 11.22 -11.55 -3.26
CA LEU A 548 12.54 -12.06 -2.85
C LEU A 548 13.26 -11.10 -1.90
N THR A 549 13.14 -9.78 -2.11
CA THR A 549 13.69 -8.76 -1.20
C THR A 549 13.03 -8.83 0.17
N GLU A 550 11.71 -8.95 0.20
CA GLU A 550 10.97 -9.05 1.47
C GLU A 550 11.32 -10.35 2.22
N ALA A 551 11.42 -11.48 1.51
CA ALA A 551 11.85 -12.74 2.10
C ALA A 551 13.29 -12.65 2.64
N THR A 552 14.21 -12.05 1.89
CA THR A 552 15.58 -11.78 2.31
C THR A 552 15.63 -10.93 3.57
N LYS A 553 14.87 -9.82 3.58
CA LYS A 553 14.78 -8.90 4.72
C LYS A 553 14.35 -9.62 5.99
N LYS A 554 13.27 -10.38 5.93
CA LYS A 554 12.76 -11.14 7.08
C LYS A 554 13.80 -12.12 7.64
N LEU A 555 14.52 -12.82 6.76
CA LEU A 555 15.56 -13.76 7.16
C LEU A 555 16.74 -13.05 7.84
N TYR A 556 17.31 -11.99 7.25
CA TYR A 556 18.47 -11.35 7.84
C TYR A 556 18.15 -10.57 9.13
N LEU A 557 16.97 -10.00 9.28
CA LEU A 557 16.54 -9.34 10.52
C LEU A 557 16.41 -10.34 11.70
N ASN A 558 16.15 -11.62 11.38
CA ASN A 558 16.14 -12.73 12.34
C ASN A 558 17.50 -13.43 12.48
N GLY A 559 18.57 -12.92 11.87
CA GLY A 559 19.90 -13.51 11.91
C GLY A 559 20.05 -14.79 11.08
N ASP A 560 19.11 -15.11 10.20
CA ASP A 560 19.09 -16.34 9.40
C ASP A 560 19.93 -16.17 8.12
N ARG A 561 20.99 -16.95 8.00
CA ARG A 561 21.90 -16.93 6.83
C ARG A 561 21.28 -17.41 5.52
N ARG A 562 20.10 -18.04 5.54
CA ARG A 562 19.35 -18.34 4.31
C ARG A 562 18.95 -17.07 3.54
N SER A 563 19.01 -15.92 4.19
CA SER A 563 18.85 -14.60 3.54
C SER A 563 19.85 -14.38 2.39
N LEU A 564 21.10 -14.88 2.52
CA LEU A 564 22.09 -14.82 1.43
C LEU A 564 21.65 -15.65 0.24
N ILE A 565 21.11 -16.85 0.46
CA ILE A 565 20.60 -17.73 -0.62
C ILE A 565 19.43 -17.06 -1.34
N ALA A 566 18.49 -16.47 -0.59
CA ALA A 566 17.34 -15.76 -1.16
C ALA A 566 17.76 -14.54 -1.99
N ALA A 567 18.72 -13.75 -1.49
CA ALA A 567 19.24 -12.58 -2.18
C ALA A 567 20.08 -12.94 -3.41
N GLU A 568 20.91 -13.99 -3.32
CA GLU A 568 21.67 -14.51 -4.46
C GLU A 568 20.73 -15.03 -5.55
N LEU A 569 19.65 -15.72 -5.20
CA LEU A 569 18.62 -16.12 -6.15
C LEU A 569 18.03 -14.89 -6.87
N SER A 570 17.68 -13.85 -6.11
CA SER A 570 17.17 -12.61 -6.70
C SER A 570 18.18 -12.03 -7.70
N LEU A 571 19.46 -11.95 -7.35
CA LEU A 571 20.49 -11.43 -8.23
C LEU A 571 20.73 -12.31 -9.47
N GLN A 572 20.62 -13.63 -9.33
CA GLN A 572 20.78 -14.57 -10.46
C GLN A 572 19.62 -14.49 -11.47
N LEU A 573 18.40 -14.23 -11.00
CA LEU A 573 17.22 -14.02 -11.85
C LEU A 573 17.17 -12.62 -12.46
N TYR A 574 17.68 -11.62 -11.75
CA TYR A 574 17.57 -10.19 -12.07
C TYR A 574 18.94 -9.48 -11.95
N PRO A 575 19.93 -9.83 -12.78
CA PRO A 575 21.34 -9.41 -12.59
C PRO A 575 21.55 -7.90 -12.70
N ASP A 576 20.71 -7.18 -13.47
CA ASP A 576 20.79 -5.73 -13.68
C ASP A 576 19.87 -4.93 -12.74
N SER A 577 19.32 -5.56 -11.69
CA SER A 577 18.39 -4.95 -10.74
C SER A 577 19.10 -4.34 -9.54
N ALA A 578 18.98 -3.01 -9.37
CA ALA A 578 19.46 -2.35 -8.16
C ALA A 578 18.81 -2.90 -6.88
N ARG A 579 17.55 -3.34 -6.96
CA ARG A 579 16.82 -3.97 -5.85
C ARG A 579 17.42 -5.31 -5.45
N ALA A 580 17.77 -6.16 -6.41
CA ALA A 580 18.40 -7.45 -6.14
C ALA A 580 19.80 -7.25 -5.54
N LEU A 581 20.60 -6.34 -6.11
CA LEU A 581 21.94 -6.00 -5.61
C LEU A 581 21.89 -5.40 -4.20
N SER A 582 20.99 -4.44 -3.91
CA SER A 582 20.87 -3.86 -2.57
C SER A 582 20.32 -4.84 -1.54
N SER A 583 19.45 -5.77 -1.96
CA SER A 583 18.96 -6.84 -1.09
C SER A 583 20.10 -7.76 -0.62
N LEU A 584 20.99 -8.14 -1.53
CA LEU A 584 22.18 -8.93 -1.18
C LEU A 584 23.17 -8.11 -0.34
N ALA A 585 23.36 -6.83 -0.65
CA ALA A 585 24.19 -5.93 0.15
C ALA A 585 23.68 -5.84 1.60
N ASN A 586 22.36 -5.67 1.81
CA ASN A 586 21.77 -5.63 3.14
C ASN A 586 21.93 -6.95 3.90
N ALA A 587 21.84 -8.09 3.22
CA ALA A 587 22.11 -9.38 3.85
C ALA A 587 23.58 -9.46 4.33
N TYR A 588 24.56 -8.99 3.54
CA TYR A 588 25.96 -8.92 3.97
C TYR A 588 26.16 -7.92 5.14
N VAL A 589 25.52 -6.77 5.12
CA VAL A 589 25.54 -5.81 6.25
C VAL A 589 25.05 -6.47 7.54
N ALA A 590 23.97 -7.25 7.48
CA ALA A 590 23.42 -7.96 8.64
C ALA A 590 24.43 -8.89 9.32
N PHE A 591 25.33 -9.46 8.54
CA PHE A 591 26.39 -10.38 9.04
C PHE A 591 27.75 -9.71 9.22
N GLY A 592 27.83 -8.38 9.06
CA GLY A 592 29.06 -7.61 9.30
C GLY A 592 30.06 -7.59 8.15
N GLU A 593 29.70 -8.08 6.96
CA GLU A 593 30.53 -8.10 5.76
C GLU A 593 30.45 -6.79 4.98
N ILE A 594 30.88 -5.69 5.62
CA ILE A 594 30.65 -4.30 5.17
C ILE A 594 31.32 -4.00 3.82
N GLU A 595 32.50 -4.52 3.56
CA GLU A 595 33.23 -4.28 2.30
C GLU A 595 32.51 -4.89 1.10
N LYS A 596 32.02 -6.14 1.22
CA LYS A 596 31.20 -6.77 0.17
C LYS A 596 29.91 -6.00 -0.07
N ALA A 597 29.27 -5.54 0.99
CA ALA A 597 28.05 -4.74 0.89
C ALA A 597 28.31 -3.41 0.16
N MET A 598 29.42 -2.72 0.46
CA MET A 598 29.80 -1.48 -0.22
C MET A 598 30.01 -1.69 -1.73
N GLU A 599 30.68 -2.77 -2.12
CA GLU A 599 30.89 -3.12 -3.52
C GLU A 599 29.56 -3.35 -4.25
N LEU A 600 28.65 -4.10 -3.62
CA LEU A 600 27.31 -4.36 -4.17
C LEU A 600 26.48 -3.10 -4.28
N TYR A 601 26.52 -2.19 -3.30
CA TYR A 601 25.83 -0.90 -3.39
C TYR A 601 26.37 -0.02 -4.53
N ARG A 602 27.71 0.00 -4.73
CA ARG A 602 28.32 0.69 -5.88
C ARG A 602 27.85 0.10 -7.22
N LYS A 603 27.71 -1.23 -7.31
CA LYS A 603 27.13 -1.90 -8.48
C LYS A 603 25.65 -1.54 -8.63
N ALA A 604 24.90 -1.54 -7.53
CA ALA A 604 23.48 -1.22 -7.54
C ALA A 604 23.18 0.22 -8.02
N MET A 605 24.02 1.19 -7.70
CA MET A 605 23.92 2.56 -8.21
C MET A 605 24.12 2.64 -9.74
N LYS A 606 24.85 1.69 -10.33
CA LYS A 606 25.09 1.59 -11.78
C LYS A 606 24.11 0.65 -12.50
N ALA A 607 23.26 -0.04 -11.75
CA ALA A 607 22.30 -1.00 -12.30
C ALA A 607 21.33 -0.35 -13.29
N LYS A 608 20.79 -1.13 -14.21
CA LYS A 608 19.91 -0.64 -15.27
C LYS A 608 18.45 -0.51 -14.82
N THR A 609 18.01 -1.29 -13.84
CA THR A 609 16.60 -1.36 -13.42
C THR A 609 16.45 -1.15 -11.90
N HIS A 610 15.25 -0.86 -11.44
CA HIS A 610 14.87 -0.71 -10.02
C HIS A 610 15.74 0.30 -9.22
N LYS A 611 16.22 1.36 -9.85
CA LYS A 611 17.14 2.36 -9.25
C LYS A 611 16.58 3.04 -7.99
N SER A 612 15.26 3.10 -7.83
CA SER A 612 14.62 3.65 -6.63
C SER A 612 15.00 2.89 -5.35
N ALA A 613 15.38 1.60 -5.46
CA ALA A 613 15.79 0.77 -4.32
C ALA A 613 17.09 1.23 -3.65
N VAL A 614 17.89 2.04 -4.33
CA VAL A 614 19.12 2.63 -3.79
C VAL A 614 19.03 4.13 -3.65
N SER A 615 17.84 4.72 -3.74
CA SER A 615 17.64 6.14 -3.42
C SER A 615 18.02 6.43 -1.95
N PRO A 616 18.42 7.67 -1.63
CA PRO A 616 18.71 8.05 -0.23
C PRO A 616 17.58 7.72 0.74
N GLY A 617 16.31 7.84 0.30
CA GLY A 617 15.14 7.50 1.11
C GLY A 617 15.02 6.00 1.37
N ALA A 618 15.25 5.17 0.35
CA ALA A 618 15.17 3.71 0.48
C ALA A 618 16.28 3.17 1.41
N ILE A 619 17.53 3.63 1.24
CA ILE A 619 18.63 3.20 2.11
C ILE A 619 18.39 3.65 3.55
N PHE A 620 17.86 4.86 3.75
CA PHE A 620 17.51 5.36 5.07
C PHE A 620 16.46 4.49 5.76
N SER A 621 15.45 4.01 5.02
CA SER A 621 14.47 3.03 5.55
C SER A 621 15.13 1.73 5.99
N TYR A 622 16.09 1.19 5.22
CA TYR A 622 16.81 -0.03 5.61
C TYR A 622 17.69 0.16 6.86
N ILE A 623 18.26 1.34 7.07
CA ILE A 623 18.99 1.67 8.31
C ILE A 623 18.04 1.57 9.51
N PHE A 624 16.83 2.12 9.40
CA PHE A 624 15.81 2.01 10.43
C PHE A 624 15.34 0.58 10.68
N ASP A 625 15.19 -0.23 9.64
CA ASP A 625 14.86 -1.65 9.81
C ASP A 625 15.87 -2.38 10.73
N PHE A 626 17.17 -2.14 10.53
CA PHE A 626 18.22 -2.70 11.39
C PHE A 626 18.22 -2.08 12.80
N TYR A 627 17.99 -0.77 12.88
CA TYR A 627 17.93 -0.03 14.14
C TYR A 627 16.79 -0.52 15.03
N ASP A 628 15.61 -0.69 14.46
CA ASP A 628 14.41 -1.18 15.15
C ASP A 628 14.53 -2.65 15.54
N ALA A 629 15.16 -3.45 14.71
CA ALA A 629 15.49 -4.84 15.03
C ALA A 629 16.57 -4.98 16.13
N GLY A 630 17.15 -3.87 16.61
CA GLY A 630 18.21 -3.88 17.63
C GLY A 630 19.60 -4.25 17.09
N ASN A 631 19.76 -4.45 15.79
CA ASN A 631 21.06 -4.72 15.16
C ASN A 631 21.82 -3.41 14.89
N LEU A 632 22.26 -2.73 15.96
CA LEU A 632 22.94 -1.44 15.88
C LEU A 632 24.26 -1.49 15.10
N LYS A 633 24.91 -2.67 15.05
CA LYS A 633 26.15 -2.85 14.25
C LYS A 633 25.84 -2.79 12.76
N ALA A 634 24.81 -3.49 12.32
CA ALA A 634 24.35 -3.46 10.93
C ALA A 634 23.79 -2.07 10.54
N ALA A 635 22.98 -1.46 11.41
CA ALA A 635 22.47 -0.10 11.20
C ALA A 635 23.60 0.91 11.00
N LEU A 636 24.63 0.88 11.85
CA LEU A 636 25.79 1.75 11.74
C LEU A 636 26.58 1.48 10.44
N GLY A 637 26.88 0.23 10.13
CA GLY A 637 27.59 -0.12 8.90
C GLY A 637 26.89 0.32 7.64
N LEU A 638 25.54 0.19 7.59
CA LEU A 638 24.76 0.67 6.45
C LEU A 638 24.69 2.21 6.39
N ALA A 639 24.58 2.89 7.55
CA ALA A 639 24.59 4.35 7.61
C ALA A 639 25.94 4.93 7.14
N GLU A 640 27.06 4.30 7.49
CA GLU A 640 28.42 4.67 7.02
C GLU A 640 28.57 4.43 5.52
N ILE A 641 28.05 3.32 4.99
CA ILE A 641 27.99 3.07 3.54
C ILE A 641 27.19 4.19 2.86
N ALA A 642 26.02 4.51 3.37
CA ALA A 642 25.12 5.52 2.81
C ALA A 642 25.77 6.93 2.84
N ALA A 643 26.44 7.32 3.93
CA ALA A 643 27.16 8.58 4.02
C ALA A 643 28.30 8.71 3.00
N LYS A 644 29.00 7.59 2.69
CA LYS A 644 30.03 7.57 1.65
C LYS A 644 29.46 7.63 0.23
N LEU A 645 28.28 7.06 0.00
CA LEU A 645 27.59 7.09 -1.31
C LEU A 645 26.87 8.42 -1.56
N TYR A 646 26.39 9.09 -0.52
CA TYR A 646 25.61 10.31 -0.55
C TYR A 646 26.11 11.33 0.48
N PRO A 647 27.33 11.88 0.28
CA PRO A 647 27.99 12.73 1.29
C PRO A 647 27.26 14.05 1.56
N SER A 648 26.37 14.50 0.69
CA SER A 648 25.56 15.72 0.88
C SER A 648 24.27 15.48 1.68
N GLU A 649 23.92 14.23 1.98
CA GLU A 649 22.67 13.88 2.65
C GLU A 649 22.83 13.87 4.18
N ALA A 650 22.54 15.01 4.84
CA ALA A 650 22.69 15.20 6.29
C ALA A 650 22.01 14.12 7.16
N LYS A 651 20.91 13.51 6.66
CA LYS A 651 20.17 12.45 7.38
C LYS A 651 21.00 11.21 7.71
N PHE A 652 22.00 10.89 6.90
CA PHE A 652 22.87 9.72 7.18
C PHE A 652 23.86 10.00 8.32
N TYR A 653 24.40 11.21 8.38
CA TYR A 653 25.27 11.64 9.51
C TYR A 653 24.46 11.72 10.81
N ARG A 654 23.21 12.22 10.74
CA ARG A 654 22.28 12.17 11.88
C ARG A 654 22.04 10.74 12.34
N ALA A 655 21.70 9.82 11.42
CA ALA A 655 21.47 8.40 11.78
C ALA A 655 22.70 7.77 12.46
N ILE A 656 23.92 8.09 11.99
CA ILE A 656 25.17 7.65 12.64
C ILE A 656 25.23 8.18 14.08
N GLY A 657 24.97 9.48 14.29
CA GLY A 657 24.94 10.10 15.61
C GLY A 657 23.92 9.43 16.54
N ASP A 658 22.68 9.26 16.08
CA ASP A 658 21.59 8.62 16.84
C ASP A 658 21.96 7.17 17.25
N ILE A 659 22.61 6.42 16.35
CA ILE A 659 23.07 5.04 16.64
C ILE A 659 24.19 5.05 17.70
N TYR A 660 25.15 5.98 17.64
CA TYR A 660 26.19 6.10 18.65
C TYR A 660 25.60 6.51 20.01
N LEU A 661 24.65 7.43 20.06
CA LEU A 661 23.96 7.83 21.29
C LEU A 661 23.22 6.63 21.91
N LYS A 662 22.52 5.85 21.10
CA LYS A 662 21.83 4.64 21.57
C LYS A 662 22.82 3.57 22.10
N ARG A 663 23.98 3.42 21.44
CA ARG A 663 25.05 2.52 21.94
C ARG A 663 25.63 3.02 23.26
N ALA A 664 25.94 4.30 23.37
CA ALA A 664 26.46 4.90 24.60
C ALA A 664 25.47 4.70 25.77
N ARG A 665 24.17 4.98 25.55
CA ARG A 665 23.11 4.76 26.53
C ARG A 665 23.10 3.33 27.05
N LYS A 666 23.20 2.33 26.16
CA LYS A 666 23.25 0.91 26.53
C LYS A 666 24.46 0.58 27.41
N TYR A 667 25.63 1.16 27.11
CA TYR A 667 26.82 0.95 27.94
C TYR A 667 26.71 1.62 29.31
N TYR A 668 26.13 2.83 29.43
CA TYR A 668 25.88 3.46 30.70
C TYR A 668 24.85 2.68 31.53
N GLN A 669 23.79 2.17 30.92
CA GLN A 669 22.81 1.29 31.58
C GLN A 669 23.51 0.01 32.10
N ARG A 670 24.36 -0.61 31.28
CA ARG A 670 25.12 -1.80 31.68
C ARG A 670 26.09 -1.50 32.84
N SER A 671 26.70 -0.34 32.84
CA SER A 671 27.55 0.10 33.96
C SER A 671 26.77 0.18 35.27
N LEU A 672 25.52 0.67 35.22
CA LEU A 672 24.64 0.72 36.41
C LEU A 672 24.09 -0.64 36.83
N GLU A 673 23.98 -1.63 35.90
CA GLU A 673 23.67 -3.01 36.25
C GLU A 673 24.81 -3.66 37.06
N VAL A 674 26.06 -3.25 36.82
CA VAL A 674 27.27 -3.75 37.50
C VAL A 674 27.45 -2.98 38.82
N ASP A 675 27.31 -1.67 38.82
CA ASP A 675 27.37 -0.82 40.01
C ASP A 675 26.26 0.25 40.00
N PRO A 676 25.12 0.02 40.67
CA PRO A 676 24.01 0.93 40.73
C PRO A 676 24.34 2.31 41.34
N ASN A 677 25.39 2.39 42.13
CA ASN A 677 25.79 3.60 42.87
C ASN A 677 26.81 4.44 42.09
N TYR A 678 27.25 4.00 40.90
CA TYR A 678 28.18 4.73 40.10
C TYR A 678 27.53 5.99 39.46
N GLU A 679 27.80 7.16 39.99
CA GLU A 679 27.11 8.42 39.64
C GLU A 679 27.31 8.87 38.21
N TYR A 680 28.48 8.61 37.59
CA TYR A 680 28.80 9.12 36.26
C TYR A 680 27.82 8.61 35.19
N PRO A 681 27.49 7.32 35.09
CA PRO A 681 26.48 6.83 34.14
C PRO A 681 25.11 7.48 34.33
N TRP A 682 24.66 7.73 35.57
CA TRP A 682 23.41 8.42 35.85
C TRP A 682 23.39 9.85 35.29
N LYS A 683 24.49 10.61 35.50
CA LYS A 683 24.64 11.95 34.95
C LYS A 683 24.64 11.96 33.42
N MET A 684 25.27 10.97 32.79
CA MET A 684 25.32 10.84 31.33
C MET A 684 24.00 10.41 30.74
N LEU A 685 23.27 9.46 31.34
CA LEU A 685 21.93 9.05 30.89
C LEU A 685 20.96 10.24 30.93
N LYS A 686 20.96 11.04 32.00
CA LYS A 686 20.15 12.28 32.05
C LYS A 686 20.48 13.26 30.92
N LYS A 687 21.75 13.41 30.55
CA LYS A 687 22.16 14.25 29.41
C LYS A 687 21.67 13.68 28.08
N LEU A 688 21.71 12.37 27.90
CA LEU A 688 21.25 11.69 26.70
C LEU A 688 19.71 11.76 26.54
N ASP A 689 18.97 11.71 27.65
CA ASP A 689 17.50 11.84 27.64
C ASP A 689 17.02 13.25 27.21
N ILE A 690 17.85 14.30 27.38
CA ILE A 690 17.54 15.66 26.94
C ILE A 690 17.74 15.82 25.40
N HIS A 691 18.47 14.92 24.77
CA HIS A 691 18.82 14.99 23.33
C HIS A 691 18.08 13.98 22.46
N GLU A 692 17.13 13.19 22.98
CA GLU A 692 16.20 12.40 22.15
C GLU A 692 15.10 13.33 21.59
N PHE A 693 15.42 14.10 20.54
CA PHE A 693 14.48 14.93 19.79
C PHE A 693 14.37 14.48 18.33
#